data_7f9d4cb3be9255781f3075f62bcb0ffe
#
_entry.id   7f9d4cb3be9255781f3075f62bcb0ffe
#
_cell.length_a   1.000
_cell.length_b   1.000
_cell.length_c   1.000
_cell.angle_alpha   90.00
_cell.angle_beta   90.00
_cell.angle_gamma   90.00
#
_symmetry.space_group_name_H-M   'P 1'
#
loop_
_entity.id
_entity.type
_entity.pdbx_description
1 polymer ?
#
loop_
_entity_poly.entity_id
_entity_poly.type
_entity_poly.pdbx_seq_one_letter_code
_entity_poly.pdbx_strand_id
1 'polypeptide(L)'
;MRVSNGRAHKIEGNPEHPLNRGKLCARGQAGLQLLYNPDRLRNAVRQTPRGTRKFEPLHWEDALVQVADRVAAAKPGAVAFYGNLIPDSLAAIVGPFLAALNAPPAVLYDPQAALEGRQTLAQAVGRLFGGKAALPFFDLAASDVVFSFGANFTETWLSPVAYGRAFGALRGGALGKRGYLVQFEPRMSATAAVADEWVPIAPGAEGVVAMALGKIMVDEGLGRARNSPHAAFFAAADVAGAAAASGVSAERLTHLARAFAGFDRPTAIPGGTVAGHTTAAEAVAAVLALNALAGHVGDAESAFSLTPPPLDAAFAGAAVSSFTDVQALIERMRDGGVDLLFVYGNPLYELPVAAAFAGALAAAPFVVSFSSQVDETAVQADLILPDHTYLESWGYQLASPPGDRSALSGQQPVVSPLYDTRATTDVFLDLAQRLDGAARQALPWPNTVEFMKAAMARLVGQDAPYATKNADKVWAGWRQLGGWWPTTAAPTLPAAPAALPAGWTVSRPQFDGEGGAYPYLLHPYISVALGDGRGASQPWLQETPDPMTTGSWDTWVEIHPETAARLGLKQDDVVKVVSPHSEIDAIVYIYPGIRPDVVAVPLGQGHSALGRYAANKGANVMALLTTLTGGGGELAWAATRVKIEPLGRRRVLPRIESNIGVDFAREEDKAPG
;
A
#
# COMPACT_ATOMS: atom_id res chain seq x y z
N MET A 1 0.25 -16.76 -18.34
CA MET A 1 -0.17 -15.75 -19.33
C MET A 1 -0.43 -16.42 -20.66
N ARG A 2 -1.39 -15.93 -21.45
CA ARG A 2 -1.61 -16.37 -22.85
C ARG A 2 -0.88 -15.44 -23.80
N VAL A 3 0.01 -16.01 -24.61
CA VAL A 3 0.77 -15.32 -25.65
C VAL A 3 0.51 -16.04 -26.98
N SER A 4 0.24 -15.31 -28.04
CA SER A 4 0.03 -15.83 -29.40
C SER A 4 0.72 -14.91 -30.39
N ASN A 5 1.49 -15.47 -31.30
CA ASN A 5 2.26 -14.71 -32.30
C ASN A 5 3.10 -13.55 -31.70
N GLY A 6 3.75 -13.82 -30.57
CA GLY A 6 4.55 -12.82 -29.85
C GLY A 6 3.77 -11.72 -29.14
N ARG A 7 2.43 -11.79 -29.09
CA ARG A 7 1.56 -10.81 -28.42
C ARG A 7 0.95 -11.41 -27.16
N ALA A 8 0.99 -10.67 -26.08
CA ALA A 8 0.30 -11.00 -24.82
C ALA A 8 -1.18 -10.67 -24.95
N HIS A 9 -2.05 -11.61 -24.61
CA HIS A 9 -3.51 -11.47 -24.76
C HIS A 9 -4.25 -11.50 -23.43
N LYS A 10 -3.76 -12.26 -22.46
CA LYS A 10 -4.42 -12.39 -21.16
C LYS A 10 -3.42 -12.74 -20.07
N ILE A 11 -3.55 -12.07 -18.90
CA ILE A 11 -2.84 -12.42 -17.68
C ILE A 11 -3.72 -13.39 -16.88
N GLU A 12 -3.10 -14.43 -16.33
CA GLU A 12 -3.73 -15.40 -15.45
C GLU A 12 -2.79 -15.67 -14.27
N GLY A 13 -3.38 -15.93 -13.10
CA GLY A 13 -2.60 -16.29 -11.92
C GLY A 13 -1.91 -17.65 -12.10
N ASN A 14 -0.78 -17.82 -11.43
CA ASN A 14 -0.07 -19.10 -11.37
C ASN A 14 -0.74 -20.01 -10.34
N PRO A 15 -1.35 -21.16 -10.72
CA PRO A 15 -2.04 -22.07 -9.80
C PRO A 15 -1.10 -22.67 -8.76
N GLU A 16 0.18 -22.83 -9.10
CA GLU A 16 1.21 -23.39 -8.21
C GLU A 16 1.72 -22.39 -7.17
N HIS A 17 1.44 -21.09 -7.33
CA HIS A 17 1.90 -20.06 -6.39
C HIS A 17 1.18 -20.18 -5.04
N PRO A 18 1.90 -20.34 -3.91
CA PRO A 18 1.29 -20.72 -2.62
C PRO A 18 0.31 -19.65 -2.08
N LEU A 19 0.57 -18.36 -2.34
CA LEU A 19 -0.24 -17.27 -1.81
C LEU A 19 -1.57 -17.12 -2.58
N ASN A 20 -1.49 -16.94 -3.90
CA ASN A 20 -2.66 -16.59 -4.73
C ASN A 20 -3.36 -17.80 -5.36
N ARG A 21 -2.66 -18.94 -5.53
CA ARG A 21 -3.19 -20.21 -6.07
C ARG A 21 -4.05 -20.03 -7.31
N GLY A 22 -3.49 -19.31 -8.31
CA GLY A 22 -4.16 -19.05 -9.59
C GLY A 22 -5.18 -17.91 -9.60
N LYS A 23 -5.43 -17.23 -8.48
CA LYS A 23 -6.35 -16.08 -8.43
C LYS A 23 -5.63 -14.78 -8.74
N LEU A 24 -6.39 -13.81 -9.28
CA LEU A 24 -5.87 -12.53 -9.74
C LEU A 24 -6.97 -11.46 -9.57
N CYS A 25 -6.58 -10.26 -9.12
CA CYS A 25 -7.49 -9.11 -9.01
C CYS A 25 -7.61 -8.33 -10.33
N ALA A 26 -8.54 -7.36 -10.39
CA ALA A 26 -8.74 -6.51 -11.56
C ALA A 26 -7.46 -5.77 -11.98
N ARG A 27 -6.68 -5.24 -11.04
CA ARG A 27 -5.40 -4.57 -11.33
C ARG A 27 -4.40 -5.50 -12.04
N GLY A 28 -4.30 -6.75 -11.59
CA GLY A 28 -3.47 -7.74 -12.27
C GLY A 28 -3.95 -8.07 -13.67
N GLN A 29 -5.28 -8.17 -13.90
CA GLN A 29 -5.84 -8.37 -15.24
C GLN A 29 -5.55 -7.19 -16.17
N ALA A 30 -5.65 -5.96 -15.68
CA ALA A 30 -5.42 -4.75 -16.45
C ALA A 30 -3.95 -4.51 -16.81
N GLY A 31 -3.01 -5.29 -16.27
CA GLY A 31 -1.58 -5.15 -16.56
C GLY A 31 -1.19 -5.21 -18.04
N LEU A 32 -2.01 -5.85 -18.89
CA LEU A 32 -1.85 -5.78 -20.35
C LEU A 32 -1.91 -4.35 -20.90
N GLN A 33 -2.69 -3.49 -20.27
CA GLN A 33 -2.84 -2.10 -20.70
C GLN A 33 -1.60 -1.25 -20.40
N LEU A 34 -0.75 -1.67 -19.45
CA LEU A 34 0.58 -1.05 -19.28
C LEU A 34 1.46 -1.36 -20.48
N LEU A 35 1.49 -2.64 -20.92
CA LEU A 35 2.31 -3.07 -22.04
C LEU A 35 1.92 -2.34 -23.34
N TYR A 36 0.63 -2.25 -23.62
CA TYR A 36 0.07 -1.69 -24.86
C TYR A 36 -0.40 -0.24 -24.73
N ASN A 37 -0.05 0.46 -23.63
CA ASN A 37 -0.44 1.85 -23.44
C ASN A 37 0.12 2.73 -24.57
N PRO A 38 -0.73 3.50 -25.29
CA PRO A 38 -0.27 4.32 -26.42
C PRO A 38 0.63 5.49 -26.02
N ASP A 39 0.62 5.88 -24.72
CA ASP A 39 1.37 6.99 -24.19
C ASP A 39 2.72 6.56 -23.56
N ARG A 40 3.12 5.29 -23.73
CA ARG A 40 4.45 4.82 -23.34
C ARG A 40 5.53 5.53 -24.12
N LEU A 41 6.59 5.91 -23.41
CA LEU A 41 7.84 6.35 -24.01
C LEU A 41 8.47 5.21 -24.82
N ARG A 42 8.99 5.53 -26.01
CA ARG A 42 9.51 4.54 -26.94
C ARG A 42 11.03 4.41 -26.92
N ASN A 43 11.72 5.38 -26.34
CA ASN A 43 13.17 5.48 -26.25
C ASN A 43 13.52 6.45 -25.13
N ALA A 44 14.81 6.50 -24.75
CA ALA A 44 15.33 7.52 -23.84
C ALA A 44 15.09 8.92 -24.41
N VAL A 45 14.77 9.88 -23.52
CA VAL A 45 14.52 11.27 -23.90
C VAL A 45 15.18 12.22 -22.90
N ARG A 46 15.58 13.39 -23.38
CA ARG A 46 16.08 14.49 -22.55
C ARG A 46 15.19 15.72 -22.65
N GLN A 47 15.26 16.57 -21.65
CA GLN A 47 14.72 17.94 -21.67
C GLN A 47 15.82 18.95 -21.43
N THR A 48 15.82 20.03 -22.19
CA THR A 48 16.75 21.15 -22.00
C THR A 48 16.04 22.46 -22.35
N PRO A 49 15.75 23.30 -21.34
CA PRO A 49 15.79 23.04 -19.91
C PRO A 49 14.64 22.09 -19.45
N ARG A 50 14.84 21.43 -18.29
CA ARG A 50 13.79 20.59 -17.68
C ARG A 50 12.52 21.39 -17.35
N GLY A 51 11.37 20.71 -17.21
CA GLY A 51 10.08 21.34 -16.94
C GLY A 51 9.40 21.94 -18.17
N THR A 52 10.07 22.02 -19.33
CA THR A 52 9.52 22.63 -20.56
C THR A 52 8.57 21.70 -21.31
N ARG A 53 8.52 20.41 -20.98
CA ARG A 53 7.81 19.36 -21.72
C ARG A 53 8.27 19.21 -23.17
N LYS A 54 9.46 19.73 -23.52
CA LYS A 54 10.09 19.55 -24.84
C LYS A 54 11.05 18.37 -24.76
N PHE A 55 10.56 17.22 -25.14
CA PHE A 55 11.32 15.97 -25.08
C PHE A 55 12.03 15.72 -26.40
N GLU A 56 13.34 15.55 -26.34
CA GLU A 56 14.18 15.19 -27.48
C GLU A 56 14.63 13.72 -27.33
N PRO A 57 14.42 12.89 -28.35
CA PRO A 57 14.95 11.52 -28.34
C PRO A 57 16.46 11.50 -28.14
N LEU A 58 16.94 10.55 -27.36
CA LEU A 58 18.38 10.34 -27.12
C LEU A 58 18.73 8.87 -27.33
N HIS A 59 19.88 8.61 -27.96
CA HIS A 59 20.38 7.25 -28.02
C HIS A 59 20.80 6.75 -26.63
N TRP A 60 20.51 5.49 -26.34
CA TRP A 60 20.82 4.90 -25.05
C TRP A 60 22.30 5.01 -24.67
N GLU A 61 23.20 4.84 -25.64
CA GLU A 61 24.64 4.98 -25.38
C GLU A 61 24.99 6.38 -24.89
N ASP A 62 24.48 7.42 -25.56
CA ASP A 62 24.71 8.82 -25.18
C ASP A 62 24.09 9.14 -23.82
N ALA A 63 22.90 8.58 -23.55
CA ALA A 63 22.24 8.75 -22.27
C ALA A 63 23.05 8.13 -21.12
N LEU A 64 23.54 6.91 -21.29
CA LEU A 64 24.32 6.21 -20.27
C LEU A 64 25.68 6.85 -20.04
N VAL A 65 26.36 7.34 -21.09
CA VAL A 65 27.59 8.13 -20.96
C VAL A 65 27.32 9.38 -20.15
N GLN A 66 26.26 10.14 -20.48
CA GLN A 66 25.90 11.36 -19.76
C GLN A 66 25.63 11.08 -18.27
N VAL A 67 24.90 10.00 -17.95
CA VAL A 67 24.64 9.63 -16.54
C VAL A 67 25.91 9.20 -15.83
N ALA A 68 26.76 8.37 -16.47
CA ALA A 68 28.04 7.94 -15.90
C ALA A 68 28.95 9.14 -15.59
N ASP A 69 29.05 10.11 -16.51
CA ASP A 69 29.81 11.35 -16.31
C ASP A 69 29.27 12.16 -15.13
N ARG A 70 27.93 12.24 -14.97
CA ARG A 70 27.30 12.93 -13.83
C ARG A 70 27.55 12.22 -12.52
N VAL A 71 27.50 10.88 -12.49
CA VAL A 71 27.85 10.09 -11.30
C VAL A 71 29.32 10.29 -10.93
N ALA A 72 30.23 10.24 -11.91
CA ALA A 72 31.67 10.41 -11.69
C ALA A 72 32.03 11.84 -11.21
N ALA A 73 31.27 12.84 -11.64
CA ALA A 73 31.48 14.25 -11.24
C ALA A 73 30.79 14.61 -9.91
N ALA A 74 29.88 13.78 -9.41
CA ALA A 74 29.16 14.04 -8.16
C ALA A 74 30.11 13.98 -6.96
N LYS A 75 29.88 14.85 -5.98
CA LYS A 75 30.61 14.80 -4.71
C LYS A 75 30.35 13.48 -3.99
N PRO A 76 31.30 12.96 -3.19
CA PRO A 76 31.06 11.80 -2.35
C PRO A 76 29.78 11.98 -1.50
N GLY A 77 28.87 11.00 -1.57
CA GLY A 77 27.60 11.07 -0.86
C GLY A 77 26.52 11.90 -1.52
N ALA A 78 26.76 12.57 -2.65
CA ALA A 78 25.79 13.46 -3.31
C ALA A 78 24.94 12.80 -4.40
N VAL A 79 25.02 11.48 -4.55
CA VAL A 79 24.08 10.68 -5.37
C VAL A 79 22.94 10.22 -4.48
N ALA A 80 21.69 10.31 -4.97
CA ALA A 80 20.52 9.84 -4.26
C ALA A 80 19.61 9.00 -5.16
N PHE A 81 18.86 8.10 -4.54
CA PHE A 81 17.81 7.33 -5.20
C PHE A 81 16.52 7.46 -4.39
N TYR A 82 15.45 7.89 -5.03
CA TYR A 82 14.08 7.79 -4.54
C TYR A 82 13.34 6.72 -5.32
N GLY A 83 12.65 5.82 -4.62
CA GLY A 83 11.78 4.83 -5.23
C GLY A 83 10.48 4.66 -4.45
N ASN A 84 9.40 4.35 -5.18
CA ASN A 84 8.20 3.82 -4.56
C ASN A 84 8.29 2.29 -4.43
N LEU A 85 7.33 1.53 -4.91
CA LEU A 85 7.40 0.07 -4.93
C LEU A 85 8.39 -0.40 -6.02
N ILE A 86 9.59 -0.83 -5.60
CA ILE A 86 10.58 -1.45 -6.49
C ILE A 86 10.68 -2.96 -6.23
N PRO A 87 10.95 -3.78 -7.26
CA PRO A 87 11.23 -5.21 -7.07
C PRO A 87 12.48 -5.43 -6.19
N ASP A 88 12.48 -6.50 -5.39
CA ASP A 88 13.65 -6.87 -4.57
C ASP A 88 14.91 -7.08 -5.43
N SER A 89 14.75 -7.59 -6.67
CA SER A 89 15.83 -7.72 -7.64
C SER A 89 16.46 -6.38 -8.02
N LEU A 90 15.69 -5.30 -8.15
CA LEU A 90 16.21 -3.95 -8.39
C LEU A 90 16.88 -3.39 -7.13
N ALA A 91 16.27 -3.59 -5.97
CA ALA A 91 16.84 -3.17 -4.70
C ALA A 91 18.21 -3.82 -4.42
N ALA A 92 18.37 -5.11 -4.79
CA ALA A 92 19.62 -5.86 -4.69
C ALA A 92 20.74 -5.34 -5.62
N ILE A 93 20.41 -4.49 -6.59
CA ILE A 93 21.36 -3.81 -7.47
C ILE A 93 21.59 -2.37 -7.01
N VAL A 94 20.53 -1.61 -6.75
CA VAL A 94 20.62 -0.20 -6.35
C VAL A 94 21.37 -0.02 -5.03
N GLY A 95 21.12 -0.89 -4.04
CA GLY A 95 21.79 -0.79 -2.74
C GLY A 95 23.32 -0.89 -2.84
N PRO A 96 23.88 -1.98 -3.39
CA PRO A 96 25.32 -2.09 -3.63
C PRO A 96 25.90 -1.01 -4.55
N PHE A 97 25.14 -0.54 -5.55
CA PHE A 97 25.57 0.57 -6.40
C PHE A 97 25.79 1.85 -5.59
N LEU A 98 24.81 2.26 -4.80
CA LEU A 98 24.92 3.44 -3.94
C LEU A 98 26.03 3.31 -2.90
N ALA A 99 26.15 2.14 -2.26
CA ALA A 99 27.20 1.86 -1.29
C ALA A 99 28.60 1.98 -1.91
N ALA A 100 28.78 1.51 -3.14
CA ALA A 100 30.05 1.62 -3.87
C ALA A 100 30.44 3.08 -4.20
N LEU A 101 29.45 3.98 -4.27
CA LEU A 101 29.64 5.42 -4.45
C LEU A 101 29.78 6.18 -3.12
N ASN A 102 29.81 5.51 -1.96
CA ASN A 102 29.69 6.10 -0.63
C ASN A 102 28.45 7.01 -0.51
N ALA A 103 27.38 6.71 -1.25
CA ALA A 103 26.11 7.40 -1.20
C ALA A 103 25.21 6.84 -0.07
N PRO A 104 24.32 7.66 0.52
CA PRO A 104 23.33 7.16 1.45
C PRO A 104 22.44 6.08 0.84
N PRO A 105 21.83 5.21 1.66
CA PRO A 105 20.83 4.25 1.19
C PRO A 105 19.71 4.90 0.39
N ALA A 106 19.10 4.15 -0.52
CA ALA A 106 17.93 4.58 -1.25
C ALA A 106 16.77 4.93 -0.30
N VAL A 107 16.04 5.99 -0.60
CA VAL A 107 14.76 6.29 0.06
C VAL A 107 13.66 5.56 -0.70
N LEU A 108 13.14 4.49 -0.11
CA LEU A 108 12.11 3.64 -0.69
C LEU A 108 10.80 3.80 0.08
N TYR A 109 9.94 4.69 -0.40
CA TYR A 109 8.67 5.02 0.23
C TYR A 109 7.51 4.68 -0.69
N ASP A 110 6.70 3.69 -0.28
CA ASP A 110 5.49 3.28 -1.00
C ASP A 110 4.25 3.86 -0.29
N PRO A 111 3.55 4.85 -0.88
CA PRO A 111 2.35 5.45 -0.29
C PRO A 111 1.24 4.44 -0.01
N GLN A 112 1.03 3.47 -0.89
CA GLN A 112 0.03 2.43 -0.65
C GLN A 112 0.39 1.59 0.58
N ALA A 113 1.65 1.17 0.72
CA ALA A 113 2.12 0.43 1.88
C ALA A 113 2.01 1.24 3.19
N ALA A 114 2.23 2.56 3.11
CA ALA A 114 2.04 3.48 4.24
C ALA A 114 0.57 3.56 4.67
N LEU A 115 -0.37 3.70 3.72
CA LEU A 115 -1.81 3.72 4.01
C LEU A 115 -2.33 2.35 4.50
N GLU A 116 -1.71 1.24 4.10
CA GLU A 116 -2.00 -0.09 4.62
C GLU A 116 -1.44 -0.30 6.04
N GLY A 117 -0.53 0.56 6.51
CA GLY A 117 0.10 0.50 7.82
C GLY A 117 1.16 -0.60 7.97
N ARG A 118 1.79 -1.02 6.86
CA ARG A 118 2.72 -2.18 6.86
C ARG A 118 3.88 -2.02 7.83
N GLN A 119 4.51 -0.85 7.86
CA GLN A 119 5.67 -0.59 8.70
C GLN A 119 5.27 -0.60 10.18
N THR A 120 4.23 0.16 10.55
CA THR A 120 3.70 0.21 11.93
C THR A 120 3.29 -1.17 12.42
N LEU A 121 2.63 -1.97 11.56
CA LEU A 121 2.21 -3.32 11.90
C LEU A 121 3.42 -4.25 12.16
N ALA A 122 4.42 -4.21 11.28
CA ALA A 122 5.63 -5.02 11.45
C ALA A 122 6.42 -4.63 12.70
N GLN A 123 6.55 -3.34 12.99
CA GLN A 123 7.21 -2.83 14.19
C GLN A 123 6.47 -3.23 15.48
N ALA A 124 5.13 -3.13 15.48
CA ALA A 124 4.31 -3.53 16.63
C ALA A 124 4.44 -5.03 16.93
N VAL A 125 4.48 -5.88 15.88
CA VAL A 125 4.75 -7.32 16.02
C VAL A 125 6.12 -7.56 16.66
N GLY A 126 7.18 -6.93 16.15
CA GLY A 126 8.53 -7.07 16.72
C GLY A 126 8.61 -6.61 18.18
N ARG A 127 7.89 -5.52 18.53
CA ARG A 127 7.86 -4.96 19.89
C ARG A 127 7.13 -5.87 20.88
N LEU A 128 6.00 -6.46 20.50
CA LEU A 128 5.15 -7.24 21.40
C LEU A 128 5.61 -8.71 21.52
N PHE A 129 6.03 -9.31 20.41
CA PHE A 129 6.28 -10.74 20.32
C PHE A 129 7.76 -11.10 20.16
N GLY A 130 8.64 -10.11 20.30
CA GLY A 130 10.09 -10.28 20.19
C GLY A 130 10.56 -10.51 18.75
N GLY A 131 11.87 -10.35 18.53
CA GLY A 131 12.49 -10.56 17.23
C GLY A 131 12.55 -9.30 16.36
N LYS A 132 12.76 -9.51 15.05
CA LYS A 132 12.78 -8.44 14.06
C LYS A 132 11.37 -8.04 13.65
N ALA A 133 11.21 -6.80 13.23
CA ALA A 133 9.98 -6.35 12.60
C ALA A 133 9.65 -7.23 11.39
N ALA A 134 8.46 -7.84 11.37
CA ALA A 134 8.01 -8.72 10.32
C ALA A 134 6.50 -8.57 10.12
N LEU A 135 6.06 -8.55 8.86
CA LEU A 135 4.63 -8.46 8.56
C LEU A 135 3.92 -9.77 8.92
N PRO A 136 2.79 -9.70 9.65
CA PRO A 136 1.96 -10.86 9.93
C PRO A 136 1.07 -11.21 8.74
N PHE A 137 0.75 -12.50 8.63
CA PHE A 137 -0.34 -13.02 7.82
C PHE A 137 -1.38 -13.66 8.74
N PHE A 138 -2.57 -13.07 8.80
CA PHE A 138 -3.65 -13.54 9.69
C PHE A 138 -4.38 -14.72 9.06
N ASP A 139 -4.54 -15.81 9.82
CA ASP A 139 -5.18 -17.03 9.35
C ASP A 139 -6.71 -16.96 9.52
N LEU A 140 -7.37 -16.23 8.61
CA LEU A 140 -8.82 -16.13 8.60
C LEU A 140 -9.51 -17.48 8.36
N ALA A 141 -8.87 -18.37 7.60
CA ALA A 141 -9.46 -19.68 7.27
C ALA A 141 -9.60 -20.58 8.48
N ALA A 142 -8.73 -20.39 9.47
CA ALA A 142 -8.75 -21.15 10.72
C ALA A 142 -9.52 -20.43 11.85
N SER A 143 -9.91 -19.16 11.67
CA SER A 143 -10.61 -18.39 12.69
C SER A 143 -12.10 -18.78 12.77
N ASP A 144 -12.69 -18.68 13.96
CA ASP A 144 -14.14 -18.80 14.18
C ASP A 144 -14.80 -17.42 14.23
N VAL A 145 -14.11 -16.43 14.78
CA VAL A 145 -14.52 -15.04 14.76
C VAL A 145 -13.34 -14.14 14.43
N VAL A 146 -13.59 -13.11 13.62
CA VAL A 146 -12.60 -12.09 13.25
C VAL A 146 -13.12 -10.72 13.66
N PHE A 147 -12.36 -10.03 14.51
CA PHE A 147 -12.54 -8.62 14.82
C PHE A 147 -11.52 -7.82 14.05
N SER A 148 -11.95 -7.14 13.00
CA SER A 148 -11.12 -6.37 12.10
C SER A 148 -11.27 -4.88 12.42
N PHE A 149 -10.17 -4.24 12.80
CA PHE A 149 -10.09 -2.82 13.11
C PHE A 149 -9.52 -2.08 11.90
N GLY A 150 -10.38 -1.69 10.98
CA GLY A 150 -10.04 -0.93 9.78
C GLY A 150 -9.26 -1.69 8.70
N ALA A 151 -9.12 -3.01 8.79
CA ALA A 151 -8.50 -3.81 7.75
C ALA A 151 -9.52 -4.13 6.65
N ASN A 152 -9.48 -3.38 5.55
CA ASN A 152 -10.32 -3.64 4.37
C ASN A 152 -9.71 -4.73 3.48
N PHE A 153 -9.56 -5.92 4.04
CA PHE A 153 -8.81 -7.04 3.47
C PHE A 153 -9.48 -7.68 2.23
N THR A 154 -10.77 -7.44 2.00
CA THR A 154 -11.43 -7.88 0.75
C THR A 154 -11.20 -6.92 -0.42
N GLU A 155 -10.64 -5.72 -0.16
CA GLU A 155 -10.43 -4.66 -1.14
C GLU A 155 -8.95 -4.45 -1.48
N THR A 156 -8.19 -3.89 -0.55
CA THR A 156 -6.84 -3.38 -0.82
C THR A 156 -5.79 -3.78 0.20
N TRP A 157 -6.17 -4.14 1.43
CA TRP A 157 -5.22 -4.30 2.52
C TRP A 157 -4.32 -5.53 2.37
N LEU A 158 -3.01 -5.33 2.44
CA LEU A 158 -1.88 -6.28 2.38
C LEU A 158 -1.93 -7.21 1.14
N SER A 159 -2.78 -8.21 1.14
CA SER A 159 -2.89 -9.22 0.08
C SER A 159 -4.35 -9.60 -0.17
N PRO A 160 -5.13 -8.73 -0.84
CA PRO A 160 -6.59 -8.91 -0.98
C PRO A 160 -6.98 -10.21 -1.69
N VAL A 161 -6.15 -10.71 -2.62
CA VAL A 161 -6.40 -11.99 -3.31
C VAL A 161 -6.26 -13.17 -2.34
N ALA A 162 -5.26 -13.18 -1.48
CA ALA A 162 -5.07 -14.23 -0.49
C ALA A 162 -6.13 -14.15 0.61
N TYR A 163 -6.41 -12.95 1.11
CA TYR A 163 -7.43 -12.73 2.13
C TYR A 163 -8.85 -12.98 1.60
N GLY A 164 -9.16 -12.63 0.35
CA GLY A 164 -10.45 -12.97 -0.27
C GLY A 164 -10.68 -14.48 -0.35
N ARG A 165 -9.61 -15.26 -0.62
CA ARG A 165 -9.68 -16.73 -0.54
C ARG A 165 -9.88 -17.22 0.88
N ALA A 166 -9.11 -16.68 1.83
CA ALA A 166 -9.21 -17.06 3.25
C ALA A 166 -10.60 -16.70 3.82
N PHE A 167 -11.16 -15.54 3.44
CA PHE A 167 -12.52 -15.13 3.76
C PHE A 167 -13.57 -16.10 3.18
N GLY A 168 -13.38 -16.55 1.94
CA GLY A 168 -14.23 -17.59 1.34
C GLY A 168 -14.21 -18.90 2.17
N ALA A 169 -13.06 -19.30 2.71
CA ALA A 169 -12.95 -20.45 3.59
C ALA A 169 -13.61 -20.20 4.97
N LEU A 170 -13.44 -19.01 5.55
CA LEU A 170 -14.12 -18.59 6.78
C LEU A 170 -15.65 -18.68 6.66
N ARG A 171 -16.19 -18.29 5.49
CA ARG A 171 -17.64 -18.25 5.23
C ARG A 171 -18.21 -19.56 4.66
N GLY A 172 -17.44 -20.25 3.85
CA GLY A 172 -17.85 -21.47 3.13
C GLY A 172 -17.39 -22.77 3.77
N GLY A 173 -17.07 -22.76 5.07
CA GLY A 173 -16.61 -23.90 5.82
C GLY A 173 -17.54 -25.12 5.79
N ALA A 174 -17.21 -26.18 6.56
CA ALA A 174 -18.02 -27.37 6.68
C ALA A 174 -19.45 -27.04 7.16
N LEU A 175 -20.41 -27.86 6.79
CA LEU A 175 -21.83 -27.68 7.15
C LEU A 175 -21.95 -27.41 8.66
N GLY A 176 -22.58 -26.29 9.03
CA GLY A 176 -22.70 -25.84 10.42
C GLY A 176 -21.53 -25.01 10.96
N LYS A 177 -20.45 -24.76 10.18
CA LYS A 177 -19.37 -23.83 10.55
C LYS A 177 -19.40 -22.63 9.61
N ARG A 178 -19.83 -21.49 10.11
CA ARG A 178 -19.73 -20.19 9.45
C ARG A 178 -19.04 -19.23 10.40
N GLY A 179 -17.84 -18.76 10.02
CA GLY A 179 -17.11 -17.79 10.82
C GLY A 179 -17.83 -16.45 10.87
N TYR A 180 -17.63 -15.72 11.95
CA TYR A 180 -18.25 -14.43 12.25
C TYR A 180 -17.26 -13.30 12.03
N LEU A 181 -17.68 -12.20 11.42
CA LEU A 181 -16.84 -11.03 11.15
C LEU A 181 -17.46 -9.78 11.73
N VAL A 182 -16.71 -9.06 12.58
CA VAL A 182 -17.03 -7.71 13.05
C VAL A 182 -16.01 -6.74 12.47
N GLN A 183 -16.48 -5.71 11.77
CA GLN A 183 -15.63 -4.67 11.18
C GLN A 183 -15.82 -3.34 11.95
N PHE A 184 -14.72 -2.82 12.51
CA PHE A 184 -14.66 -1.54 13.21
C PHE A 184 -14.01 -0.51 12.29
N GLU A 185 -14.77 0.46 11.79
CA GLU A 185 -14.25 1.53 10.93
C GLU A 185 -15.25 2.69 10.81
N PRO A 186 -14.81 3.92 10.48
CA PRO A 186 -15.72 5.08 10.38
C PRO A 186 -16.56 5.10 9.11
N ARG A 187 -16.12 4.42 8.05
CA ARG A 187 -16.77 4.31 6.73
C ARG A 187 -16.94 2.84 6.37
N MET A 188 -18.13 2.43 6.02
CA MET A 188 -18.41 1.06 5.58
C MET A 188 -17.66 0.77 4.26
N SER A 189 -16.64 -0.07 4.34
CA SER A 189 -15.91 -0.64 3.20
C SER A 189 -16.63 -1.87 2.65
N ALA A 190 -16.17 -2.44 1.53
CA ALA A 190 -16.68 -3.72 1.06
C ALA A 190 -16.41 -4.85 2.07
N THR A 191 -15.39 -4.74 2.90
CA THR A 191 -15.16 -5.69 4.01
C THR A 191 -16.26 -5.56 5.07
N ALA A 192 -16.66 -4.34 5.43
CA ALA A 192 -17.78 -4.13 6.36
C ALA A 192 -19.13 -4.53 5.74
N ALA A 193 -19.32 -4.31 4.44
CA ALA A 193 -20.55 -4.69 3.74
C ALA A 193 -20.80 -6.21 3.74
N VAL A 194 -19.74 -7.02 3.82
CA VAL A 194 -19.84 -8.49 3.93
C VAL A 194 -19.65 -9.01 5.37
N ALA A 195 -19.43 -8.12 6.33
CA ALA A 195 -19.34 -8.46 7.74
C ALA A 195 -20.73 -8.84 8.33
N ASP A 196 -20.74 -9.55 9.45
CA ASP A 196 -21.95 -9.80 10.22
C ASP A 196 -22.35 -8.57 11.02
N GLU A 197 -21.35 -7.79 11.44
CA GLU A 197 -21.56 -6.52 12.12
C GLU A 197 -20.57 -5.47 11.61
N TRP A 198 -21.09 -4.30 11.27
CA TRP A 198 -20.31 -3.07 11.15
C TRP A 198 -20.48 -2.22 12.40
N VAL A 199 -19.38 -1.83 13.01
CA VAL A 199 -19.34 -0.97 14.19
C VAL A 199 -18.71 0.36 13.80
N PRO A 200 -19.51 1.42 13.55
CA PRO A 200 -19.01 2.75 13.18
C PRO A 200 -18.32 3.41 14.36
N ILE A 201 -17.00 3.40 14.39
CA ILE A 201 -16.19 4.03 15.44
C ILE A 201 -15.62 5.37 14.98
N ALA A 202 -15.38 6.28 15.92
CA ALA A 202 -14.70 7.53 15.62
C ALA A 202 -13.25 7.25 15.17
N PRO A 203 -12.72 7.96 14.14
CA PRO A 203 -11.34 7.81 13.70
C PRO A 203 -10.35 7.99 14.86
N GLY A 204 -9.39 7.07 14.96
CA GLY A 204 -8.39 7.05 16.03
C GLY A 204 -8.83 6.48 17.36
N ALA A 205 -10.07 5.99 17.47
CA ALA A 205 -10.57 5.32 18.67
C ALA A 205 -10.34 3.80 18.68
N GLU A 206 -9.82 3.23 17.61
CA GLU A 206 -9.63 1.78 17.44
C GLU A 206 -8.82 1.17 18.60
N GLY A 207 -7.71 1.82 18.96
CA GLY A 207 -6.83 1.35 20.02
C GLY A 207 -7.47 1.36 21.40
N VAL A 208 -8.21 2.42 21.75
CA VAL A 208 -8.93 2.49 23.06
C VAL A 208 -10.09 1.51 23.11
N VAL A 209 -10.75 1.24 21.98
CA VAL A 209 -11.77 0.17 21.86
C VAL A 209 -11.13 -1.19 22.12
N ALA A 210 -10.01 -1.51 21.49
CA ALA A 210 -9.29 -2.76 21.72
C ALA A 210 -8.86 -2.92 23.19
N MET A 211 -8.37 -1.85 23.81
CA MET A 211 -8.03 -1.84 25.25
C MET A 211 -9.27 -2.09 26.13
N ALA A 212 -10.41 -1.47 25.81
CA ALA A 212 -11.65 -1.67 26.55
C ALA A 212 -12.17 -3.10 26.45
N LEU A 213 -12.14 -3.70 25.23
CA LEU A 213 -12.52 -5.10 25.03
C LEU A 213 -11.66 -6.04 25.88
N GLY A 214 -10.33 -5.86 25.84
CA GLY A 214 -9.40 -6.66 26.65
C GLY A 214 -9.64 -6.49 28.16
N LYS A 215 -9.88 -5.25 28.64
CA LYS A 215 -10.22 -4.97 30.04
C LYS A 215 -11.50 -5.70 30.48
N ILE A 216 -12.56 -5.63 29.70
CA ILE A 216 -13.82 -6.33 29.98
C ILE A 216 -13.59 -7.84 30.03
N MET A 217 -12.83 -8.41 29.08
CA MET A 217 -12.50 -9.82 29.09
C MET A 217 -11.77 -10.25 30.37
N VAL A 218 -10.84 -9.43 30.85
CA VAL A 218 -10.11 -9.69 32.11
C VAL A 218 -11.03 -9.55 33.33
N ASP A 219 -11.79 -8.47 33.45
CA ASP A 219 -12.63 -8.17 34.61
C ASP A 219 -13.77 -9.18 34.77
N GLU A 220 -14.37 -9.64 33.68
CA GLU A 220 -15.41 -10.66 33.68
C GLU A 220 -14.86 -12.08 33.67
N GLY A 221 -13.56 -12.25 33.52
CA GLY A 221 -12.90 -13.57 33.47
C GLY A 221 -13.33 -14.41 32.27
N LEU A 222 -13.49 -13.79 31.09
CA LEU A 222 -14.00 -14.44 29.88
C LEU A 222 -12.95 -15.31 29.19
N GLY A 223 -13.35 -16.46 28.71
CA GLY A 223 -12.50 -17.35 27.93
C GLY A 223 -11.14 -17.63 28.60
N ARG A 224 -10.05 -17.55 27.82
CA ARG A 224 -8.67 -17.72 28.31
C ARG A 224 -8.13 -16.51 29.07
N ALA A 225 -8.82 -15.33 29.01
CA ALA A 225 -8.37 -14.09 29.64
C ALA A 225 -8.32 -14.18 31.18
N ARG A 226 -9.16 -15.04 31.82
CA ARG A 226 -9.23 -15.21 33.29
C ARG A 226 -7.87 -15.44 33.95
N ASN A 227 -7.01 -16.22 33.34
CA ASN A 227 -5.71 -16.61 33.90
C ASN A 227 -4.55 -16.23 32.94
N SER A 228 -4.79 -15.32 32.00
CA SER A 228 -3.80 -14.93 31.01
C SER A 228 -2.67 -14.12 31.66
N PRO A 229 -1.40 -14.48 31.40
CA PRO A 229 -0.27 -13.66 31.86
C PRO A 229 -0.24 -12.26 31.20
N HIS A 230 -1.09 -12.04 30.18
CA HIS A 230 -1.19 -10.78 29.44
C HIS A 230 -2.24 -9.83 30.03
N ALA A 231 -2.99 -10.23 31.05
CA ALA A 231 -4.07 -9.42 31.65
C ALA A 231 -3.60 -8.02 32.11
N ALA A 232 -2.39 -7.95 32.69
CA ALA A 232 -1.81 -6.70 33.17
C ALA A 232 -1.58 -5.63 32.05
N PHE A 233 -1.53 -6.03 30.80
CA PHE A 233 -1.44 -5.10 29.66
C PHE A 233 -2.68 -4.20 29.60
N PHE A 234 -3.87 -4.73 29.88
CA PHE A 234 -5.15 -4.03 29.78
C PHE A 234 -5.59 -3.33 31.08
N ALA A 235 -4.78 -3.40 32.13
CA ALA A 235 -5.17 -2.91 33.46
C ALA A 235 -5.51 -1.41 33.51
N ALA A 236 -4.82 -0.60 32.69
CA ALA A 236 -4.99 0.85 32.63
C ALA A 236 -6.17 1.30 31.73
N ALA A 237 -6.90 0.38 31.07
CA ALA A 237 -7.95 0.75 30.15
C ALA A 237 -9.17 1.33 30.87
N ASP A 238 -9.71 2.43 30.32
CA ASP A 238 -10.94 3.09 30.74
C ASP A 238 -12.08 2.76 29.77
N VAL A 239 -12.97 1.89 30.17
CA VAL A 239 -14.11 1.44 29.34
C VAL A 239 -15.09 2.58 29.06
N ALA A 240 -15.36 3.44 30.07
CA ALA A 240 -16.26 4.58 29.90
C ALA A 240 -15.65 5.65 28.98
N GLY A 241 -14.36 5.94 29.15
CA GLY A 241 -13.61 6.82 28.28
C GLY A 241 -13.52 6.29 26.83
N ALA A 242 -13.35 4.99 26.65
CA ALA A 242 -13.37 4.36 25.33
C ALA A 242 -14.74 4.45 24.65
N ALA A 243 -15.83 4.25 25.40
CA ALA A 243 -17.18 4.44 24.91
C ALA A 243 -17.43 5.89 24.44
N ALA A 244 -17.03 6.87 25.26
CA ALA A 244 -17.16 8.29 24.91
C ALA A 244 -16.30 8.67 23.68
N ALA A 245 -15.08 8.14 23.60
CA ALA A 245 -14.16 8.45 22.50
C ALA A 245 -14.57 7.81 21.18
N SER A 246 -15.09 6.58 21.21
CA SER A 246 -15.47 5.83 20.00
C SER A 246 -16.87 6.12 19.50
N GLY A 247 -17.78 6.57 20.39
CA GLY A 247 -19.22 6.66 20.13
C GLY A 247 -19.95 5.31 20.23
N VAL A 248 -19.28 4.27 20.74
CA VAL A 248 -19.88 2.94 20.98
C VAL A 248 -20.22 2.80 22.47
N SER A 249 -21.49 2.47 22.82
CA SER A 249 -21.88 2.40 24.23
C SER A 249 -21.10 1.32 25.01
N ALA A 250 -20.95 1.50 26.32
CA ALA A 250 -20.25 0.54 27.18
C ALA A 250 -20.93 -0.85 27.16
N GLU A 251 -22.27 -0.88 27.07
CA GLU A 251 -23.03 -2.14 26.93
C GLU A 251 -22.71 -2.85 25.63
N ARG A 252 -22.53 -2.08 24.53
CA ARG A 252 -22.16 -2.65 23.25
C ARG A 252 -20.72 -3.17 23.26
N LEU A 253 -19.78 -2.44 23.89
CA LEU A 253 -18.40 -2.91 24.08
C LEU A 253 -18.38 -4.20 24.90
N THR A 254 -19.19 -4.28 25.95
CA THR A 254 -19.33 -5.50 26.77
C THR A 254 -19.87 -6.69 25.96
N HIS A 255 -20.90 -6.45 25.13
CA HIS A 255 -21.44 -7.48 24.25
C HIS A 255 -20.35 -7.98 23.27
N LEU A 256 -19.62 -7.08 22.64
CA LEU A 256 -18.56 -7.41 21.70
C LEU A 256 -17.40 -8.19 22.38
N ALA A 257 -16.98 -7.79 23.58
CA ALA A 257 -15.95 -8.51 24.34
C ALA A 257 -16.38 -9.96 24.66
N ARG A 258 -17.64 -10.14 25.08
CA ARG A 258 -18.22 -11.47 25.32
C ARG A 258 -18.33 -12.30 24.04
N ALA A 259 -18.71 -11.67 22.93
CA ALA A 259 -18.76 -12.32 21.62
C ALA A 259 -17.36 -12.78 21.18
N PHE A 260 -16.35 -11.92 21.27
CA PHE A 260 -14.96 -12.28 20.92
C PHE A 260 -14.43 -13.44 21.75
N ALA A 261 -14.62 -13.38 23.07
CA ALA A 261 -14.15 -14.41 24.00
C ALA A 261 -14.97 -15.72 23.98
N GLY A 262 -16.17 -15.70 23.40
CA GLY A 262 -17.07 -16.84 23.34
C GLY A 262 -16.77 -17.86 22.24
N PHE A 263 -15.82 -17.55 21.34
CA PHE A 263 -15.38 -18.44 20.28
C PHE A 263 -14.06 -19.14 20.64
N ASP A 264 -13.83 -20.32 20.08
CA ASP A 264 -12.62 -21.10 20.36
C ASP A 264 -11.38 -20.47 19.73
N ARG A 265 -11.51 -19.90 18.52
CA ARG A 265 -10.40 -19.30 17.75
C ARG A 265 -10.70 -17.87 17.30
N PRO A 266 -10.73 -16.91 18.26
CA PRO A 266 -10.90 -15.49 17.92
C PRO A 266 -9.61 -14.91 17.34
N THR A 267 -9.75 -14.03 16.34
CA THR A 267 -8.64 -13.31 15.71
C THR A 267 -8.94 -11.83 15.65
N ALA A 268 -8.05 -10.99 16.17
CA ALA A 268 -8.11 -9.54 16.08
C ALA A 268 -7.07 -9.03 15.06
N ILE A 269 -7.51 -8.20 14.12
CA ILE A 269 -6.69 -7.70 13.01
C ILE A 269 -6.63 -6.18 13.06
N PRO A 270 -5.46 -5.56 13.26
CA PRO A 270 -5.25 -4.12 13.06
C PRO A 270 -4.95 -3.85 11.59
N GLY A 271 -5.65 -2.94 10.96
CA GLY A 271 -5.45 -2.58 9.56
C GLY A 271 -5.48 -1.08 9.31
N GLY A 272 -5.38 -0.71 8.07
CA GLY A 272 -5.33 0.65 7.52
C GLY A 272 -5.57 1.82 8.47
N THR A 273 -6.82 2.08 8.85
CA THR A 273 -7.18 3.25 9.66
C THR A 273 -6.50 3.29 11.03
N VAL A 274 -6.31 2.15 11.70
CA VAL A 274 -5.62 2.08 13.00
C VAL A 274 -4.20 2.63 12.89
N ALA A 275 -3.54 2.37 11.75
CA ALA A 275 -2.18 2.83 11.47
C ALA A 275 -2.11 4.25 10.89
N GLY A 276 -3.24 4.90 10.65
CA GLY A 276 -3.31 6.22 10.00
C GLY A 276 -3.25 7.43 10.95
N HIS A 277 -2.98 7.23 12.24
CA HIS A 277 -2.99 8.29 13.25
C HIS A 277 -1.66 8.46 13.95
N THR A 278 -1.47 9.58 14.65
CA THR A 278 -0.24 9.85 15.43
C THR A 278 0.01 8.84 16.56
N THR A 279 -1.01 8.09 16.97
CA THR A 279 -0.97 7.04 18.01
C THR A 279 -0.97 5.63 17.43
N ALA A 280 -0.62 5.48 16.15
CA ALA A 280 -0.71 4.23 15.41
C ALA A 280 0.02 3.05 16.09
N ALA A 281 1.23 3.29 16.59
CA ALA A 281 2.05 2.24 17.20
C ALA A 281 1.38 1.63 18.45
N GLU A 282 0.79 2.47 19.31
CA GLU A 282 0.09 2.05 20.52
C GLU A 282 -1.23 1.35 20.18
N ALA A 283 -1.95 1.88 19.20
CA ALA A 283 -3.26 1.35 18.79
C ALA A 283 -3.14 0.00 18.10
N VAL A 284 -2.20 -0.16 17.16
CA VAL A 284 -1.91 -1.44 16.51
C VAL A 284 -1.48 -2.50 17.52
N ALA A 285 -0.62 -2.11 18.49
CA ALA A 285 -0.20 -3.01 19.57
C ALA A 285 -1.38 -3.45 20.45
N ALA A 286 -2.31 -2.55 20.77
CA ALA A 286 -3.49 -2.87 21.56
C ALA A 286 -4.40 -3.92 20.87
N VAL A 287 -4.61 -3.80 19.55
CA VAL A 287 -5.37 -4.79 18.79
C VAL A 287 -4.64 -6.13 18.72
N LEU A 288 -3.33 -6.14 18.45
CA LEU A 288 -2.53 -7.37 18.42
C LEU A 288 -2.52 -8.09 19.77
N ALA A 289 -2.52 -7.34 20.89
CA ALA A 289 -2.53 -7.88 22.23
C ALA A 289 -3.79 -8.69 22.57
N LEU A 290 -4.94 -8.42 21.91
CA LEU A 290 -6.15 -9.23 22.06
C LEU A 290 -5.93 -10.69 21.65
N ASN A 291 -5.12 -10.95 20.62
CA ASN A 291 -4.77 -12.31 20.21
C ASN A 291 -3.96 -13.05 21.30
N ALA A 292 -3.02 -12.35 21.93
CA ALA A 292 -2.25 -12.91 23.05
C ALA A 292 -3.13 -13.13 24.28
N LEU A 293 -4.02 -12.19 24.61
CA LEU A 293 -4.98 -12.33 25.72
C LEU A 293 -5.91 -13.54 25.51
N ALA A 294 -6.32 -13.78 24.27
CA ALA A 294 -7.11 -14.94 23.87
C ALA A 294 -6.31 -16.25 23.79
N GLY A 295 -4.97 -16.21 23.93
CA GLY A 295 -4.10 -17.38 23.93
C GLY A 295 -3.81 -17.96 22.54
N HIS A 296 -3.84 -17.11 21.49
CA HIS A 296 -3.65 -17.51 20.09
C HIS A 296 -2.40 -16.84 19.49
N VAL A 297 -1.25 -17.01 20.17
CA VAL A 297 0.06 -16.52 19.69
C VAL A 297 1.14 -17.52 20.04
N GLY A 298 1.95 -17.89 19.05
CA GLY A 298 3.19 -18.63 19.26
C GLY A 298 3.10 -20.16 19.17
N ASP A 299 1.95 -20.71 18.87
CA ASP A 299 1.72 -22.15 18.72
C ASP A 299 0.95 -22.49 17.42
N ALA A 300 0.55 -23.75 17.26
CA ALA A 300 -0.20 -24.23 16.09
C ALA A 300 -1.59 -23.58 15.95
N GLU A 301 -2.12 -22.97 17.01
CA GLU A 301 -3.38 -22.24 17.02
C GLU A 301 -3.17 -20.71 16.86
N SER A 302 -1.95 -20.28 16.51
CA SER A 302 -1.63 -18.86 16.37
C SER A 302 -2.56 -18.17 15.36
N ALA A 303 -3.10 -17.01 15.74
CA ALA A 303 -3.98 -16.18 14.90
C ALA A 303 -3.26 -15.65 13.65
N PHE A 304 -1.94 -15.63 13.66
CA PHE A 304 -1.13 -15.16 12.53
C PHE A 304 0.25 -15.83 12.49
N SER A 305 0.78 -15.92 11.30
CA SER A 305 2.18 -16.22 11.01
C SER A 305 2.95 -14.97 10.61
N LEU A 306 4.27 -15.04 10.60
CA LEU A 306 5.15 -13.94 10.23
C LEU A 306 5.80 -14.16 8.88
N THR A 307 6.19 -13.09 8.21
CA THR A 307 7.10 -13.16 7.07
C THR A 307 8.42 -13.80 7.55
N PRO A 308 8.80 -14.97 7.01
CA PRO A 308 10.05 -15.59 7.40
C PRO A 308 11.23 -14.72 6.97
N PRO A 309 12.39 -14.86 7.64
CA PRO A 309 13.60 -14.22 7.15
C PRO A 309 13.90 -14.72 5.73
N PRO A 310 14.55 -13.88 4.90
CA PRO A 310 14.98 -14.31 3.59
C PRO A 310 15.93 -15.50 3.71
N LEU A 311 15.82 -16.43 2.77
CA LEU A 311 16.62 -17.65 2.73
C LEU A 311 18.13 -17.37 2.65
N ASP A 312 18.48 -16.29 1.96
CA ASP A 312 19.82 -15.76 1.80
C ASP A 312 19.78 -14.24 1.79
N ALA A 313 20.85 -13.59 2.23
CA ALA A 313 20.94 -12.14 2.25
C ALA A 313 20.74 -11.50 0.85
N ALA A 314 21.03 -12.23 -0.21
CA ALA A 314 20.78 -11.78 -1.59
C ALA A 314 19.30 -11.63 -1.93
N PHE A 315 18.41 -12.24 -1.16
CA PHE A 315 16.95 -12.13 -1.31
C PHE A 315 16.31 -11.25 -0.24
N ALA A 316 17.12 -10.61 0.59
CA ALA A 316 16.61 -9.61 1.52
C ALA A 316 16.02 -8.45 0.70
N GLY A 317 14.73 -8.16 0.90
CA GLY A 317 14.10 -6.98 0.33
C GLY A 317 14.77 -5.71 0.84
N ALA A 318 14.61 -4.62 0.10
CA ALA A 318 15.07 -3.33 0.57
C ALA A 318 14.32 -2.89 1.84
N ALA A 319 15.02 -2.19 2.73
CA ALA A 319 14.39 -1.53 3.85
C ALA A 319 13.41 -0.47 3.33
N VAL A 320 12.16 -0.55 3.78
CA VAL A 320 11.14 0.47 3.48
C VAL A 320 11.45 1.70 4.33
N SER A 321 11.51 2.87 3.70
CA SER A 321 11.73 4.15 4.35
C SER A 321 10.47 4.68 5.01
N SER A 322 10.63 5.43 6.08
CA SER A 322 9.55 6.17 6.73
C SER A 322 9.23 7.47 5.97
N PHE A 323 8.14 8.14 6.33
CA PHE A 323 7.84 9.46 5.77
C PHE A 323 8.87 10.52 6.23
N THR A 324 9.44 10.37 7.42
CA THR A 324 10.54 11.24 7.87
C THR A 324 11.81 11.10 7.03
N ASP A 325 12.09 9.92 6.46
CA ASP A 325 13.21 9.75 5.53
C ASP A 325 12.97 10.51 4.21
N VAL A 326 11.71 10.58 3.75
CA VAL A 326 11.32 11.41 2.59
C VAL A 326 11.55 12.89 2.89
N GLN A 327 11.14 13.36 4.08
CA GLN A 327 11.36 14.75 4.51
C GLN A 327 12.86 15.06 4.60
N ALA A 328 13.65 14.15 5.15
CA ALA A 328 15.12 14.32 5.21
C ALA A 328 15.76 14.37 3.81
N LEU A 329 15.26 13.59 2.84
CA LEU A 329 15.73 13.69 1.45
C LEU A 329 15.39 15.07 0.84
N ILE A 330 14.19 15.60 1.10
CA ILE A 330 13.78 16.94 0.64
C ILE A 330 14.72 18.01 1.19
N GLU A 331 15.01 17.98 2.48
CA GLU A 331 15.93 18.92 3.14
C GLU A 331 17.34 18.80 2.54
N ARG A 332 17.84 17.57 2.40
CA ARG A 332 19.16 17.32 1.80
C ARG A 332 19.28 17.86 0.37
N MET A 333 18.23 17.74 -0.45
CA MET A 333 18.21 18.34 -1.79
C MET A 333 18.26 19.88 -1.72
N ARG A 334 17.48 20.49 -0.84
CA ARG A 334 17.43 21.95 -0.64
C ARG A 334 18.79 22.53 -0.21
N ASP A 335 19.49 21.79 0.65
CA ASP A 335 20.79 22.19 1.17
C ASP A 335 21.95 21.93 0.19
N GLY A 336 21.65 21.50 -1.05
CA GLY A 336 22.67 21.19 -2.07
C GLY A 336 23.49 19.94 -1.79
N GLY A 337 22.97 19.03 -0.95
CA GLY A 337 23.58 17.73 -0.62
C GLY A 337 23.27 16.63 -1.66
N VAL A 338 22.63 16.96 -2.78
CA VAL A 338 22.31 16.02 -3.87
C VAL A 338 22.71 16.65 -5.18
N ASP A 339 23.73 16.09 -5.84
CA ASP A 339 24.18 16.49 -7.18
C ASP A 339 23.44 15.73 -8.28
N LEU A 340 23.03 14.49 -8.01
CA LEU A 340 22.29 13.62 -8.92
C LEU A 340 21.19 12.86 -8.15
N LEU A 341 19.96 12.96 -8.64
CA LEU A 341 18.83 12.18 -8.13
C LEU A 341 18.33 11.20 -9.20
N PHE A 342 18.29 9.93 -8.85
CA PHE A 342 17.55 8.90 -9.57
C PHE A 342 16.15 8.76 -8.97
N VAL A 343 15.11 8.72 -9.82
CA VAL A 343 13.72 8.60 -9.40
C VAL A 343 13.05 7.41 -10.09
N TYR A 344 12.57 6.46 -9.27
CA TYR A 344 11.73 5.35 -9.69
C TYR A 344 10.37 5.44 -8.98
N GLY A 345 9.45 6.22 -9.53
CA GLY A 345 8.13 6.55 -8.96
C GLY A 345 7.73 7.98 -9.31
N ASN A 346 6.64 8.43 -8.70
CA ASN A 346 6.05 9.73 -9.00
C ASN A 346 5.80 10.57 -7.73
N PRO A 347 6.87 10.97 -6.99
CA PRO A 347 6.72 11.71 -5.74
C PRO A 347 5.95 13.02 -5.85
N LEU A 348 5.89 13.65 -7.03
CA LEU A 348 5.11 14.87 -7.24
C LEU A 348 3.59 14.65 -7.29
N TYR A 349 3.16 13.39 -7.41
CA TYR A 349 1.77 13.02 -7.30
C TYR A 349 1.47 12.24 -6.01
N GLU A 350 2.37 11.35 -5.62
CA GLU A 350 2.16 10.33 -4.60
C GLU A 350 2.33 10.86 -3.16
N LEU A 351 2.95 12.03 -2.97
CA LEU A 351 3.28 12.55 -1.64
C LEU A 351 2.41 13.74 -1.23
N PRO A 352 2.02 13.84 0.05
CA PRO A 352 1.36 15.05 0.58
C PRO A 352 2.27 16.29 0.52
N VAL A 353 3.58 16.10 0.46
CA VAL A 353 4.60 17.15 0.35
C VAL A 353 5.06 17.41 -1.10
N ALA A 354 4.21 17.12 -2.09
CA ALA A 354 4.55 17.26 -3.52
C ALA A 354 5.14 18.62 -3.87
N ALA A 355 4.57 19.71 -3.37
CA ALA A 355 5.09 21.06 -3.61
C ALA A 355 6.47 21.28 -2.99
N ALA A 356 6.72 20.75 -1.78
CA ALA A 356 8.01 20.80 -1.11
C ALA A 356 9.06 19.96 -1.87
N PHE A 357 8.67 18.79 -2.35
CA PHE A 357 9.51 17.93 -3.17
C PHE A 357 9.85 18.59 -4.51
N ALA A 358 8.87 19.23 -5.18
CA ALA A 358 9.09 19.96 -6.43
C ALA A 358 10.10 21.11 -6.26
N GLY A 359 9.97 21.90 -5.17
CA GLY A 359 10.93 22.95 -4.83
C GLY A 359 12.34 22.41 -4.58
N ALA A 360 12.45 21.28 -3.89
CA ALA A 360 13.72 20.61 -3.65
C ALA A 360 14.31 20.00 -4.93
N LEU A 361 13.46 19.41 -5.78
CA LEU A 361 13.85 18.85 -7.06
C LEU A 361 14.43 19.93 -7.99
N ALA A 362 13.88 21.15 -7.94
CA ALA A 362 14.40 22.29 -8.70
C ALA A 362 15.84 22.66 -8.29
N ALA A 363 16.23 22.42 -7.04
CA ALA A 363 17.59 22.68 -6.54
C ALA A 363 18.60 21.57 -6.92
N ALA A 364 18.14 20.34 -7.21
CA ALA A 364 19.02 19.24 -7.62
C ALA A 364 19.63 19.51 -9.00
N PRO A 365 20.96 19.47 -9.17
CA PRO A 365 21.63 19.80 -10.44
C PRO A 365 21.26 18.88 -11.61
N PHE A 366 20.96 17.60 -11.34
CA PHE A 366 20.58 16.65 -12.38
C PHE A 366 19.61 15.59 -11.86
N VAL A 367 18.55 15.32 -12.62
CA VAL A 367 17.46 14.40 -12.26
C VAL A 367 17.23 13.40 -13.39
N VAL A 368 17.25 12.12 -13.05
CA VAL A 368 16.98 10.99 -13.96
C VAL A 368 15.72 10.28 -13.50
N SER A 369 14.69 10.21 -14.34
CA SER A 369 13.48 9.44 -14.12
C SER A 369 13.50 8.12 -14.89
N PHE A 370 12.98 7.05 -14.25
CA PHE A 370 12.81 5.74 -14.90
C PHE A 370 11.36 5.48 -15.32
N SER A 371 10.53 6.51 -15.34
CA SER A 371 9.11 6.34 -15.70
C SER A 371 8.96 5.86 -17.16
N SER A 372 8.10 4.86 -17.35
CA SER A 372 7.74 4.37 -18.69
C SER A 372 6.77 5.28 -19.45
N GLN A 373 6.22 6.29 -18.78
CA GLN A 373 5.31 7.32 -19.31
C GLN A 373 5.75 8.69 -18.80
N VAL A 374 5.29 9.76 -19.43
CA VAL A 374 5.54 11.11 -18.89
C VAL A 374 4.54 11.37 -17.77
N ASP A 375 5.00 11.23 -16.52
CA ASP A 375 4.25 11.59 -15.30
C ASP A 375 4.68 12.95 -14.75
N GLU A 376 4.11 13.38 -13.63
CA GLU A 376 4.36 14.66 -12.99
C GLU A 376 5.84 14.86 -12.66
N THR A 377 6.50 13.83 -12.19
CA THR A 377 7.93 13.88 -11.83
C THR A 377 8.82 13.82 -13.07
N ALA A 378 8.48 12.98 -14.04
CA ALA A 378 9.19 12.90 -15.31
C ALA A 378 9.18 14.24 -16.08
N VAL A 379 8.11 15.05 -15.96
CA VAL A 379 8.08 16.42 -16.48
C VAL A 379 9.17 17.31 -15.88
N GLN A 380 9.63 17.00 -14.66
CA GLN A 380 10.66 17.76 -13.95
C GLN A 380 12.05 17.08 -13.99
N ALA A 381 12.24 16.05 -14.83
CA ALA A 381 13.52 15.39 -14.99
C ALA A 381 14.33 15.96 -16.16
N ASP A 382 15.65 15.92 -16.07
CA ASP A 382 16.57 16.25 -17.17
C ASP A 382 16.61 15.13 -18.21
N LEU A 383 16.61 13.87 -17.71
CA LEU A 383 16.60 12.65 -18.49
C LEU A 383 15.45 11.74 -18.06
N ILE A 384 14.78 11.11 -19.03
CA ILE A 384 13.89 9.99 -18.79
C ILE A 384 14.47 8.77 -19.50
N LEU A 385 14.81 7.76 -18.71
CA LEU A 385 15.31 6.45 -19.15
C LEU A 385 14.19 5.42 -18.97
N PRO A 386 13.29 5.26 -19.94
CA PRO A 386 12.05 4.53 -19.73
C PRO A 386 12.30 3.07 -19.42
N ASP A 387 11.78 2.61 -18.26
CA ASP A 387 11.85 1.21 -17.86
C ASP A 387 11.01 0.32 -18.76
N HIS A 388 11.38 -0.95 -18.84
CA HIS A 388 10.51 -2.00 -19.36
C HIS A 388 9.25 -2.13 -18.51
N THR A 389 8.15 -2.59 -19.09
CA THR A 389 7.06 -3.11 -18.26
C THR A 389 7.48 -4.44 -17.62
N TYR A 390 6.80 -4.81 -16.51
CA TYR A 390 7.09 -6.08 -15.84
C TYR A 390 6.85 -7.32 -16.73
N LEU A 391 6.13 -7.18 -17.85
CA LEU A 391 5.92 -8.23 -18.85
C LEU A 391 7.09 -8.39 -19.82
N GLU A 392 8.01 -7.44 -19.81
CA GLU A 392 9.21 -7.37 -20.66
C GLU A 392 10.51 -7.58 -19.87
N SER A 393 10.44 -7.73 -18.54
CA SER A 393 11.61 -7.71 -17.64
C SER A 393 11.82 -9.00 -16.87
N TRP A 394 13.06 -9.22 -16.42
CA TRP A 394 13.45 -10.19 -15.42
C TRP A 394 13.44 -9.59 -14.03
N GLY A 395 13.09 -10.39 -13.03
CA GLY A 395 13.15 -9.97 -11.64
C GLY A 395 12.68 -11.02 -10.65
N TYR A 396 12.73 -10.70 -9.37
CA TYR A 396 12.13 -11.46 -8.29
C TYR A 396 11.60 -10.55 -7.20
N GLN A 397 10.65 -11.09 -6.43
CA GLN A 397 10.06 -10.44 -5.27
C GLN A 397 9.76 -11.47 -4.19
N LEU A 398 10.23 -11.25 -2.97
CA LEU A 398 9.82 -12.03 -1.81
C LEU A 398 8.39 -11.63 -1.42
N ALA A 399 7.50 -12.62 -1.31
CA ALA A 399 6.13 -12.36 -0.88
C ALA A 399 6.10 -11.91 0.59
N SER A 400 5.48 -10.77 0.86
CA SER A 400 5.33 -10.20 2.19
C SER A 400 3.96 -9.51 2.31
N PRO A 401 3.04 -10.05 3.13
CA PRO A 401 3.15 -11.28 3.93
C PRO A 401 3.14 -12.56 3.07
N PRO A 402 3.74 -13.66 3.52
CA PRO A 402 4.00 -14.83 2.70
C PRO A 402 2.86 -15.86 2.66
N GLY A 403 1.90 -15.81 3.57
CA GLY A 403 0.93 -16.87 3.79
C GLY A 403 1.48 -18.02 4.65
N ASP A 404 1.33 -19.27 4.18
CA ASP A 404 1.71 -20.48 4.93
C ASP A 404 3.19 -20.91 4.73
N ARG A 405 3.92 -20.24 3.84
CA ARG A 405 5.34 -20.51 3.54
C ARG A 405 6.01 -19.36 2.84
N SER A 406 7.35 -19.32 2.86
CA SER A 406 8.12 -18.39 2.04
C SER A 406 7.81 -18.57 0.55
N ALA A 407 7.77 -17.49 -0.20
CA ALA A 407 7.66 -17.54 -1.64
C ALA A 407 8.50 -16.42 -2.27
N LEU A 408 9.49 -16.78 -3.06
CA LEU A 408 10.25 -15.88 -3.91
C LEU A 408 9.61 -15.92 -5.29
N SER A 409 8.70 -14.99 -5.55
CA SER A 409 8.01 -14.88 -6.84
C SER A 409 8.98 -14.50 -7.94
N GLY A 410 8.91 -15.20 -9.06
CA GLY A 410 9.74 -14.95 -10.23
C GLY A 410 9.03 -14.10 -11.28
N GLN A 411 9.77 -13.21 -11.89
CA GLN A 411 9.36 -12.44 -13.05
C GLN A 411 10.29 -12.78 -14.22
N GLN A 412 9.69 -13.09 -15.37
CA GLN A 412 10.43 -13.32 -16.62
C GLN A 412 9.68 -12.67 -17.78
N PRO A 413 10.41 -12.19 -18.80
CA PRO A 413 9.78 -11.63 -19.99
C PRO A 413 8.84 -12.65 -20.64
N VAL A 414 7.63 -12.23 -20.95
CA VAL A 414 6.64 -13.03 -21.69
C VAL A 414 6.51 -12.60 -23.12
N VAL A 415 7.03 -11.42 -23.44
CA VAL A 415 7.17 -10.85 -24.78
C VAL A 415 8.53 -10.16 -24.87
N SER A 416 9.03 -10.00 -26.10
CA SER A 416 10.17 -9.11 -26.35
C SER A 416 9.74 -7.67 -26.11
N PRO A 417 10.66 -6.77 -25.70
CA PRO A 417 10.34 -5.35 -25.53
C PRO A 417 9.72 -4.77 -26.81
N LEU A 418 8.60 -4.03 -26.63
CA LEU A 418 7.87 -3.44 -27.75
C LEU A 418 8.56 -2.19 -28.30
N TYR A 419 9.35 -1.53 -27.47
CA TYR A 419 10.02 -0.27 -27.77
C TYR A 419 11.49 -0.35 -27.38
N ASP A 420 12.28 0.63 -27.80
CA ASP A 420 13.68 0.80 -27.40
C ASP A 420 13.77 1.36 -25.97
N THR A 421 13.32 0.55 -25.01
CA THR A 421 13.40 0.79 -23.56
C THR A 421 14.44 -0.16 -22.96
N ARG A 422 14.84 0.04 -21.70
CA ARG A 422 15.76 -0.86 -20.99
C ARG A 422 15.26 -1.11 -19.57
N ALA A 423 15.47 -2.32 -19.07
CA ALA A 423 15.21 -2.60 -17.66
C ALA A 423 16.09 -1.72 -16.77
N THR A 424 15.53 -1.10 -15.75
CA THR A 424 16.29 -0.25 -14.81
C THR A 424 17.44 -1.02 -14.16
N THR A 425 17.29 -2.34 -13.94
CA THR A 425 18.37 -3.22 -13.48
C THR A 425 19.55 -3.24 -14.46
N ASP A 426 19.29 -3.36 -15.78
CA ASP A 426 20.35 -3.33 -16.80
C ASP A 426 21.02 -1.95 -16.87
N VAL A 427 20.28 -0.86 -16.67
CA VAL A 427 20.85 0.49 -16.61
C VAL A 427 21.87 0.62 -15.49
N PHE A 428 21.55 0.17 -14.26
CA PHE A 428 22.50 0.24 -13.14
C PHE A 428 23.69 -0.71 -13.31
N LEU A 429 23.50 -1.89 -13.90
CA LEU A 429 24.60 -2.80 -14.20
C LEU A 429 25.54 -2.21 -15.26
N ASP A 430 25.02 -1.59 -16.32
CA ASP A 430 25.81 -0.90 -17.35
C ASP A 430 26.59 0.29 -16.74
N LEU A 431 25.92 1.12 -15.92
CA LEU A 431 26.60 2.21 -15.22
C LEU A 431 27.72 1.72 -14.32
N ALA A 432 27.54 0.60 -13.60
CA ALA A 432 28.59 0.01 -12.77
C ALA A 432 29.78 -0.44 -13.60
N GLN A 433 29.55 -1.00 -14.81
CA GLN A 433 30.64 -1.37 -15.72
C GLN A 433 31.40 -0.14 -16.27
N ARG A 434 30.70 0.98 -16.53
CA ARG A 434 31.30 2.23 -17.05
C ARG A 434 32.11 2.98 -16.00
N LEU A 435 31.63 2.98 -14.74
CA LEU A 435 32.28 3.66 -13.62
C LEU A 435 33.52 2.94 -13.15
N ASP A 436 33.66 1.65 -13.49
CA ASP A 436 34.79 0.81 -13.08
C ASP A 436 34.96 0.74 -11.52
N GLY A 437 36.12 0.34 -11.03
CA GLY A 437 36.48 0.38 -9.62
C GLY A 437 35.50 -0.34 -8.69
N ALA A 438 35.08 0.33 -7.63
CA ALA A 438 34.22 -0.24 -6.58
C ALA A 438 32.82 -0.61 -7.09
N ALA A 439 32.25 0.18 -8.00
CA ALA A 439 30.92 -0.09 -8.55
C ALA A 439 30.90 -1.39 -9.38
N ARG A 440 31.90 -1.57 -10.24
CA ARG A 440 32.06 -2.79 -11.04
C ARG A 440 32.34 -4.02 -10.17
N GLN A 441 33.13 -3.86 -9.10
CA GLN A 441 33.39 -4.96 -8.16
C GLN A 441 32.13 -5.37 -7.40
N ALA A 442 31.29 -4.41 -7.00
CA ALA A 442 30.03 -4.67 -6.31
C ALA A 442 28.98 -5.31 -7.23
N LEU A 443 28.99 -4.96 -8.51
CA LEU A 443 28.03 -5.39 -9.53
C LEU A 443 28.75 -5.96 -10.77
N PRO A 444 29.36 -7.15 -10.66
CA PRO A 444 30.22 -7.69 -11.72
C PRO A 444 29.46 -8.27 -12.93
N TRP A 445 28.14 -8.32 -12.88
CA TRP A 445 27.32 -8.94 -13.91
C TRP A 445 27.13 -8.01 -15.11
N PRO A 446 27.22 -8.52 -16.34
CA PRO A 446 27.06 -7.70 -17.55
C PRO A 446 25.60 -7.33 -17.85
N ASN A 447 24.65 -8.05 -17.28
CA ASN A 447 23.21 -7.82 -17.47
C ASN A 447 22.37 -8.50 -16.39
N THR A 448 21.07 -8.19 -16.38
CA THR A 448 20.09 -8.73 -15.43
C THR A 448 19.99 -10.25 -15.47
N VAL A 449 20.14 -10.90 -16.64
CA VAL A 449 20.04 -12.36 -16.75
C VAL A 449 21.17 -13.06 -16.00
N GLU A 450 22.41 -12.58 -16.15
CA GLU A 450 23.56 -13.14 -15.44
C GLU A 450 23.48 -12.87 -13.93
N PHE A 451 23.01 -11.69 -13.52
CA PHE A 451 22.69 -11.41 -12.13
C PHE A 451 21.63 -12.40 -11.58
N MET A 452 20.54 -12.60 -12.31
CA MET A 452 19.47 -13.51 -11.90
C MET A 452 19.94 -14.96 -11.77
N LYS A 453 20.78 -15.45 -12.73
CA LYS A 453 21.38 -16.78 -12.64
C LYS A 453 22.25 -16.92 -11.39
N ALA A 454 23.08 -15.92 -11.09
CA ALA A 454 23.93 -15.91 -9.90
C ALA A 454 23.09 -15.90 -8.61
N ALA A 455 22.01 -15.13 -8.58
CA ALA A 455 21.08 -15.12 -7.46
C ALA A 455 20.39 -16.48 -7.28
N MET A 456 19.82 -17.04 -8.36
CA MET A 456 19.11 -18.34 -8.29
C MET A 456 20.04 -19.52 -7.98
N ALA A 457 21.33 -19.43 -8.30
CA ALA A 457 22.32 -20.47 -7.91
C ALA A 457 22.40 -20.65 -6.39
N ARG A 458 22.01 -19.64 -5.58
CA ARG A 458 21.93 -19.75 -4.09
C ARG A 458 20.81 -20.66 -3.61
N LEU A 459 19.86 -21.01 -4.49
CA LEU A 459 18.77 -21.94 -4.20
C LEU A 459 19.16 -23.40 -4.44
N VAL A 460 20.41 -23.69 -4.84
CA VAL A 460 20.91 -25.06 -5.05
C VAL A 460 20.82 -25.85 -3.75
N GLY A 461 20.15 -27.01 -3.81
CA GLY A 461 19.95 -27.89 -2.65
C GLY A 461 18.83 -27.49 -1.70
N GLN A 462 18.14 -26.38 -1.95
CA GLN A 462 16.97 -25.96 -1.15
C GLN A 462 15.73 -26.79 -1.53
N ASP A 463 14.82 -26.95 -0.57
CA ASP A 463 13.53 -27.62 -0.81
C ASP A 463 12.71 -26.80 -1.82
N ALA A 464 12.33 -27.45 -2.90
CA ALA A 464 11.46 -26.92 -3.96
C ALA A 464 10.93 -28.08 -4.80
N PRO A 465 9.84 -27.92 -5.56
CA PRO A 465 9.36 -28.94 -6.51
C PRO A 465 10.41 -29.37 -7.55
N TYR A 466 11.45 -28.55 -7.78
CA TYR A 466 12.56 -28.80 -8.67
C TYR A 466 13.92 -28.92 -7.96
N ALA A 467 13.93 -29.27 -6.69
CA ALA A 467 15.15 -29.35 -5.88
C ALA A 467 16.26 -30.19 -6.57
N THR A 468 17.48 -29.61 -6.67
CA THR A 468 18.62 -30.23 -7.34
C THR A 468 19.94 -29.60 -6.87
N LYS A 469 21.05 -30.33 -7.06
CA LYS A 469 22.40 -29.84 -6.80
C LYS A 469 23.06 -29.14 -8.02
N ASN A 470 22.31 -28.93 -9.11
CA ASN A 470 22.82 -28.33 -10.35
C ASN A 470 22.17 -26.96 -10.55
N ALA A 471 22.98 -25.91 -10.65
CA ALA A 471 22.51 -24.53 -10.78
C ALA A 471 21.68 -24.27 -12.06
N ASP A 472 22.08 -24.87 -13.20
CA ASP A 472 21.33 -24.69 -14.45
C ASP A 472 19.94 -25.33 -14.37
N LYS A 473 19.83 -26.46 -13.70
CA LYS A 473 18.54 -27.11 -13.44
C LYS A 473 17.68 -26.31 -12.44
N VAL A 474 18.31 -25.68 -11.42
CA VAL A 474 17.60 -24.73 -10.54
C VAL A 474 17.06 -23.55 -11.35
N TRP A 475 17.87 -22.94 -12.18
CA TRP A 475 17.45 -21.86 -13.07
C TRP A 475 16.29 -22.25 -13.99
N ALA A 476 16.38 -23.43 -14.61
CA ALA A 476 15.31 -23.95 -15.46
C ALA A 476 14.01 -24.20 -14.69
N GLY A 477 14.10 -24.84 -13.51
CA GLY A 477 12.95 -25.13 -12.64
C GLY A 477 12.30 -23.84 -12.10
N TRP A 478 13.12 -22.87 -11.67
CA TRP A 478 12.63 -21.56 -11.23
C TRP A 478 11.81 -20.86 -12.32
N ARG A 479 12.29 -20.84 -13.55
CA ARG A 479 11.56 -20.27 -14.69
C ARG A 479 10.27 -21.03 -14.99
N GLN A 480 10.31 -22.35 -14.93
CA GLN A 480 9.14 -23.20 -15.22
C GLN A 480 8.06 -23.05 -14.15
N LEU A 481 8.45 -23.00 -12.87
CA LEU A 481 7.52 -22.85 -11.75
C LEU A 481 7.02 -21.40 -11.60
N GLY A 482 7.80 -20.41 -12.05
CA GLY A 482 7.55 -18.98 -11.87
C GLY A 482 8.00 -18.46 -10.50
N GLY A 483 9.02 -19.09 -9.92
CA GLY A 483 9.58 -18.69 -8.63
C GLY A 483 10.14 -19.86 -7.82
N TRP A 484 10.39 -19.60 -6.54
CA TRP A 484 10.81 -20.59 -5.56
C TRP A 484 9.91 -20.56 -4.33
N TRP A 485 9.51 -21.71 -3.87
CA TRP A 485 8.87 -21.95 -2.57
C TRP A 485 9.09 -23.39 -2.13
N PRO A 486 9.17 -23.66 -0.80
CA PRO A 486 9.30 -25.02 -0.29
C PRO A 486 8.04 -25.86 -0.58
N THR A 487 8.22 -27.17 -0.72
CA THR A 487 7.11 -28.12 -0.97
C THR A 487 6.20 -28.26 0.24
N THR A 488 6.75 -28.12 1.44
CA THR A 488 6.02 -28.24 2.70
C THR A 488 5.67 -26.87 3.25
N ALA A 489 4.43 -26.70 3.72
CA ALA A 489 4.03 -25.54 4.48
C ALA A 489 4.79 -25.48 5.82
N ALA A 490 5.43 -24.35 6.07
CA ALA A 490 6.16 -24.10 7.30
C ALA A 490 5.99 -22.63 7.69
N PRO A 491 4.86 -22.28 8.34
CA PRO A 491 4.64 -20.90 8.78
C PRO A 491 5.65 -20.54 9.86
N THR A 492 6.22 -19.35 9.77
CA THR A 492 7.02 -18.76 10.84
C THR A 492 6.05 -18.22 11.89
N LEU A 493 6.09 -18.76 13.09
CA LEU A 493 5.22 -18.29 14.17
C LEU A 493 5.88 -17.16 14.96
N PRO A 494 5.10 -16.22 15.50
CA PRO A 494 5.60 -15.23 16.45
C PRO A 494 6.04 -15.94 17.74
N ALA A 495 7.02 -15.35 18.44
CA ALA A 495 7.34 -15.85 19.77
C ALA A 495 6.19 -15.52 20.74
N ALA A 496 5.80 -16.49 21.56
CA ALA A 496 4.87 -16.25 22.66
C ALA A 496 5.63 -15.57 23.81
N PRO A 497 5.37 -14.30 24.16
CA PRO A 497 6.00 -13.66 25.30
C PRO A 497 5.46 -14.27 26.61
N ALA A 498 6.31 -14.36 27.64
CA ALA A 498 5.86 -14.82 28.96
C ALA A 498 4.77 -13.90 29.54
N ALA A 499 4.86 -12.60 29.30
CA ALA A 499 3.83 -11.60 29.55
C ALA A 499 4.03 -10.40 28.60
N LEU A 500 2.93 -9.71 28.25
CA LEU A 500 2.99 -8.41 27.59
C LEU A 500 3.31 -7.30 28.60
N PRO A 501 3.84 -6.13 28.15
CA PRO A 501 4.11 -5.00 29.03
C PRO A 501 2.87 -4.61 29.84
N ALA A 502 3.00 -4.46 31.16
CA ALA A 502 1.88 -4.08 32.03
C ALA A 502 1.52 -2.60 31.87
N GLY A 503 0.23 -2.27 32.04
CA GLY A 503 -0.25 -0.90 32.09
C GLY A 503 -0.15 -0.15 30.76
N TRP A 504 -0.34 -0.85 29.64
CA TRP A 504 -0.34 -0.22 28.32
C TRP A 504 -1.42 0.85 28.20
N THR A 505 -1.08 1.95 27.56
CA THR A 505 -2.01 3.05 27.30
C THR A 505 -2.00 3.43 25.84
N VAL A 506 -3.14 3.88 25.34
CA VAL A 506 -3.32 4.47 24.02
C VAL A 506 -3.71 5.93 24.21
N SER A 507 -2.88 6.83 23.73
CA SER A 507 -3.12 8.26 23.81
C SER A 507 -4.23 8.68 22.83
N ARG A 508 -4.75 9.90 23.01
CA ARG A 508 -5.65 10.49 22.01
C ARG A 508 -4.83 10.92 20.77
N PRO A 509 -5.30 10.61 19.55
CA PRO A 509 -4.61 11.05 18.36
C PRO A 509 -4.69 12.58 18.21
N GLN A 510 -3.65 13.17 17.63
CA GLN A 510 -3.67 14.56 17.20
C GLN A 510 -4.25 14.62 15.80
N PHE A 511 -5.03 15.68 15.54
CA PHE A 511 -5.58 15.96 14.22
C PHE A 511 -5.08 17.33 13.77
N ASP A 512 -4.71 17.44 12.51
CA ASP A 512 -4.30 18.68 11.87
C ASP A 512 -5.52 19.45 11.35
N GLY A 513 -5.60 20.70 11.73
CA GLY A 513 -6.77 21.57 11.55
C GLY A 513 -7.54 21.78 12.85
N GLU A 514 -7.88 23.05 13.09
CA GLU A 514 -8.71 23.47 14.24
C GLU A 514 -10.15 23.04 14.01
N GLY A 515 -10.80 22.36 15.00
CA GLY A 515 -12.10 21.73 14.83
C GLY A 515 -13.25 22.67 14.51
N GLY A 516 -13.18 23.94 14.94
CA GLY A 516 -14.17 24.97 14.60
C GLY A 516 -14.08 25.41 13.14
N ALA A 517 -12.87 25.49 12.60
CA ALA A 517 -12.62 25.86 11.22
C ALA A 517 -12.77 24.70 10.24
N TYR A 518 -12.37 23.49 10.69
CA TYR A 518 -12.38 22.25 9.89
C TYR A 518 -13.17 21.15 10.64
N PRO A 519 -14.50 21.17 10.54
CA PRO A 519 -15.37 20.37 11.44
C PRO A 519 -15.39 18.88 11.14
N TYR A 520 -14.92 18.44 9.95
CA TYR A 520 -14.98 17.04 9.55
C TYR A 520 -13.60 16.38 9.57
N LEU A 521 -13.55 15.07 9.85
CA LEU A 521 -12.37 14.24 9.72
C LEU A 521 -12.32 13.67 8.29
N LEU A 522 -11.19 13.82 7.63
CA LEU A 522 -10.97 13.26 6.29
C LEU A 522 -10.58 11.79 6.41
N HIS A 523 -11.30 10.93 5.71
CA HIS A 523 -10.97 9.52 5.53
C HIS A 523 -10.57 9.26 4.07
N PRO A 524 -9.28 9.43 3.71
CA PRO A 524 -8.80 9.01 2.39
C PRO A 524 -8.75 7.49 2.35
N TYR A 525 -9.13 6.89 1.23
CA TYR A 525 -9.05 5.44 1.07
C TYR A 525 -8.50 5.04 -0.29
N ILE A 526 -7.79 3.91 -0.30
CA ILE A 526 -7.16 3.38 -1.53
C ILE A 526 -8.27 2.86 -2.45
N SER A 527 -8.29 3.35 -3.69
CA SER A 527 -9.22 2.85 -4.72
C SER A 527 -8.92 1.38 -5.04
N VAL A 528 -9.94 0.54 -5.05
CA VAL A 528 -9.81 -0.89 -5.44
C VAL A 528 -9.27 -1.02 -6.86
N ALA A 529 -9.72 -0.14 -7.76
CA ALA A 529 -9.32 -0.13 -9.15
C ALA A 529 -7.96 0.58 -9.36
N LEU A 530 -7.86 1.85 -8.97
CA LEU A 530 -6.73 2.72 -9.32
C LEU A 530 -5.54 2.58 -8.37
N GLY A 531 -5.76 1.99 -7.17
CA GLY A 531 -4.76 1.97 -6.11
C GLY A 531 -4.53 3.38 -5.55
N ASP A 532 -3.28 3.75 -5.41
CA ASP A 532 -2.82 5.10 -5.05
C ASP A 532 -2.68 6.07 -6.25
N GLY A 533 -3.09 5.65 -7.45
CA GLY A 533 -3.00 6.41 -8.71
C GLY A 533 -2.14 5.73 -9.78
N ARG A 534 -1.30 4.77 -9.41
CA ARG A 534 -0.48 4.00 -10.37
C ARG A 534 -1.31 3.27 -11.45
N GLY A 535 -2.58 2.96 -11.16
CA GLY A 535 -3.52 2.35 -12.08
C GLY A 535 -4.22 3.33 -13.03
N ALA A 536 -4.09 4.63 -12.83
CA ALA A 536 -4.91 5.64 -13.50
C ALA A 536 -4.69 5.72 -15.02
N SER A 537 -3.52 5.32 -15.52
CA SER A 537 -3.24 5.29 -16.97
C SER A 537 -3.86 4.08 -17.69
N GLN A 538 -4.58 3.21 -16.99
CA GLN A 538 -5.18 1.99 -17.51
C GLN A 538 -6.70 2.14 -17.65
N PRO A 539 -7.26 2.28 -18.87
CA PRO A 539 -8.67 2.55 -19.05
C PRO A 539 -9.61 1.48 -18.46
N TRP A 540 -9.23 0.20 -18.43
CA TRP A 540 -10.04 -0.82 -17.75
C TRP A 540 -10.19 -0.54 -16.25
N LEU A 541 -9.16 0.02 -15.61
CA LEU A 541 -9.25 0.38 -14.20
C LEU A 541 -10.03 1.66 -13.98
N GLN A 542 -9.97 2.62 -14.93
CA GLN A 542 -10.82 3.81 -14.91
C GLN A 542 -12.32 3.46 -15.05
N GLU A 543 -12.64 2.43 -15.84
CA GLU A 543 -14.01 1.93 -16.04
C GLU A 543 -14.48 0.98 -14.95
N THR A 544 -13.56 0.41 -14.15
CA THR A 544 -13.94 -0.50 -13.06
C THR A 544 -14.64 0.32 -11.97
N PRO A 545 -15.92 0.02 -11.69
CA PRO A 545 -16.67 0.76 -10.68
C PRO A 545 -16.14 0.50 -9.27
N ASP A 546 -16.19 1.50 -8.43
CA ASP A 546 -15.99 1.33 -6.99
C ASP A 546 -17.04 0.37 -6.43
N PRO A 547 -16.68 -0.61 -5.58
CA PRO A 547 -17.60 -1.66 -5.14
C PRO A 547 -18.74 -1.13 -4.26
N MET A 548 -18.61 0.04 -3.64
CA MET A 548 -19.61 0.59 -2.71
C MET A 548 -20.46 1.68 -3.37
N THR A 549 -19.86 2.53 -4.20
CA THR A 549 -20.52 3.69 -4.81
C THR A 549 -20.86 3.52 -6.26
N THR A 550 -20.33 2.48 -6.92
CA THR A 550 -20.38 2.26 -8.38
C THR A 550 -19.76 3.40 -9.21
N GLY A 551 -19.12 4.37 -8.56
CA GLY A 551 -18.46 5.52 -9.18
C GLY A 551 -17.20 5.13 -9.97
N SER A 552 -16.90 5.91 -11.03
CA SER A 552 -15.73 5.73 -11.89
C SER A 552 -15.30 7.05 -12.53
N TRP A 553 -14.10 7.10 -13.12
CA TRP A 553 -13.57 8.20 -13.95
C TRP A 553 -13.38 9.56 -13.27
N ASP A 554 -13.86 9.80 -12.05
CA ASP A 554 -13.82 11.09 -11.37
C ASP A 554 -13.48 10.92 -9.88
N THR A 555 -13.39 12.03 -9.14
CA THR A 555 -13.26 12.06 -7.69
C THR A 555 -14.58 12.48 -7.06
N TRP A 556 -15.00 11.74 -6.04
CA TRP A 556 -16.18 12.06 -5.25
C TRP A 556 -15.84 12.18 -3.77
N VAL A 557 -16.71 12.84 -3.03
CA VAL A 557 -16.67 12.88 -1.56
C VAL A 557 -17.93 12.25 -1.00
N GLU A 558 -17.74 11.22 -0.17
CA GLU A 558 -18.82 10.54 0.54
C GLU A 558 -19.21 11.34 1.77
N ILE A 559 -20.48 11.68 1.89
CA ILE A 559 -21.03 12.51 2.95
C ILE A 559 -22.27 11.82 3.52
N HIS A 560 -22.36 11.75 4.87
CA HIS A 560 -23.53 11.21 5.54
C HIS A 560 -24.81 12.02 5.21
N PRO A 561 -25.99 11.39 5.04
CA PRO A 561 -27.24 12.10 4.72
C PRO A 561 -27.57 13.27 5.66
N GLU A 562 -27.38 13.10 6.97
CA GLU A 562 -27.59 14.18 7.95
C GLU A 562 -26.65 15.37 7.73
N THR A 563 -25.39 15.09 7.39
CA THR A 563 -24.39 16.11 7.11
C THR A 563 -24.71 16.82 5.79
N ALA A 564 -25.10 16.08 4.75
CA ALA A 564 -25.55 16.65 3.50
C ALA A 564 -26.77 17.56 3.70
N ALA A 565 -27.78 17.12 4.46
CA ALA A 565 -28.95 17.95 4.78
C ALA A 565 -28.57 19.23 5.53
N ARG A 566 -27.67 19.13 6.53
CA ARG A 566 -27.18 20.31 7.29
C ARG A 566 -26.46 21.32 6.42
N LEU A 567 -25.73 20.86 5.39
CA LEU A 567 -25.01 21.68 4.44
C LEU A 567 -25.86 22.12 3.22
N GLY A 568 -27.10 21.64 3.12
CA GLY A 568 -27.97 21.89 1.96
C GLY A 568 -27.51 21.23 0.67
N LEU A 569 -26.73 20.15 0.76
CA LEU A 569 -26.13 19.43 -0.37
C LEU A 569 -27.07 18.31 -0.87
N LYS A 570 -27.00 18.11 -2.18
CA LYS A 570 -27.69 17.02 -2.88
C LYS A 570 -26.69 16.12 -3.58
N GLN A 571 -27.14 14.94 -3.96
CA GLN A 571 -26.39 14.03 -4.80
C GLN A 571 -25.90 14.73 -6.07
N ASP A 572 -24.63 14.54 -6.46
CA ASP A 572 -23.98 15.12 -7.63
C ASP A 572 -23.68 16.63 -7.55
N ASP A 573 -23.94 17.31 -6.43
CA ASP A 573 -23.42 18.67 -6.21
C ASP A 573 -21.89 18.66 -6.22
N VAL A 574 -21.27 19.75 -6.66
CA VAL A 574 -19.81 19.89 -6.60
C VAL A 574 -19.45 20.76 -5.40
N VAL A 575 -18.52 20.30 -4.62
CA VAL A 575 -18.01 20.98 -3.43
C VAL A 575 -16.50 21.14 -3.48
N LYS A 576 -15.99 22.12 -2.75
CA LYS A 576 -14.59 22.12 -2.33
C LYS A 576 -14.45 21.35 -1.04
N VAL A 577 -13.49 20.45 -1.01
CA VAL A 577 -12.96 19.83 0.21
C VAL A 577 -11.68 20.59 0.55
N VAL A 578 -11.66 21.30 1.67
CA VAL A 578 -10.57 22.21 2.06
C VAL A 578 -9.93 21.71 3.34
N SER A 579 -8.62 21.48 3.32
CA SER A 579 -7.78 21.20 4.49
C SER A 579 -6.92 22.41 4.84
N PRO A 580 -6.15 22.40 5.94
CA PRO A 580 -5.14 23.44 6.22
C PRO A 580 -4.05 23.56 5.14
N HIS A 581 -3.86 22.54 4.30
CA HIS A 581 -2.76 22.47 3.35
C HIS A 581 -3.16 22.79 1.92
N SER A 582 -4.38 22.40 1.50
CA SER A 582 -4.82 22.51 0.12
C SER A 582 -6.34 22.38 0.02
N GLU A 583 -6.84 22.50 -1.20
CA GLU A 583 -8.25 22.33 -1.54
C GLU A 583 -8.39 21.50 -2.83
N ILE A 584 -9.47 20.73 -2.93
CA ILE A 584 -9.85 20.00 -4.14
C ILE A 584 -11.34 20.15 -4.42
N ASP A 585 -11.71 20.07 -5.70
CA ASP A 585 -13.12 19.93 -6.11
C ASP A 585 -13.49 18.45 -6.13
N ALA A 586 -14.64 18.10 -5.56
CA ALA A 586 -15.15 16.73 -5.56
C ALA A 586 -16.67 16.71 -5.76
N ILE A 587 -17.19 15.62 -6.32
CA ILE A 587 -18.62 15.39 -6.54
C ILE A 587 -19.21 14.76 -5.29
N VAL A 588 -20.30 15.30 -4.78
CA VAL A 588 -20.99 14.76 -3.59
C VAL A 588 -21.62 13.41 -3.91
N TYR A 589 -21.27 12.41 -3.10
CA TYR A 589 -21.95 11.14 -3.03
C TYR A 589 -22.57 11.00 -1.63
N ILE A 590 -23.90 10.96 -1.56
CA ILE A 590 -24.62 10.80 -0.28
C ILE A 590 -24.54 9.34 0.14
N TYR A 591 -23.79 9.07 1.22
CA TYR A 591 -23.47 7.72 1.66
C TYR A 591 -23.90 7.48 3.11
N PRO A 592 -24.94 6.68 3.37
CA PRO A 592 -25.40 6.38 4.72
C PRO A 592 -24.44 5.49 5.52
N GLY A 593 -23.51 4.81 4.85
CA GLY A 593 -22.50 3.94 5.45
C GLY A 593 -21.26 4.69 5.98
N ILE A 594 -21.39 5.94 6.39
CA ILE A 594 -20.29 6.75 6.95
C ILE A 594 -20.80 7.48 8.21
N ARG A 595 -19.90 7.82 9.12
CA ARG A 595 -20.24 8.65 10.29
C ARG A 595 -20.54 10.09 9.87
N PRO A 596 -21.47 10.80 10.59
CA PRO A 596 -21.81 12.19 10.27
C PRO A 596 -20.67 13.21 10.45
N ASP A 597 -19.64 12.89 11.23
CA ASP A 597 -18.47 13.71 11.51
C ASP A 597 -17.26 13.39 10.59
N VAL A 598 -17.44 12.47 9.63
CA VAL A 598 -16.42 12.01 8.70
C VAL A 598 -16.84 12.26 7.27
N VAL A 599 -15.89 12.60 6.42
CA VAL A 599 -16.05 12.61 4.96
C VAL A 599 -14.97 11.72 4.34
N ALA A 600 -15.32 10.93 3.32
CA ALA A 600 -14.38 10.02 2.70
C ALA A 600 -14.16 10.35 1.22
N VAL A 601 -12.92 10.19 0.75
CA VAL A 601 -12.54 10.49 -0.63
C VAL A 601 -11.59 9.39 -1.13
N PRO A 602 -11.86 8.75 -2.30
CA PRO A 602 -10.98 7.77 -2.89
C PRO A 602 -9.72 8.41 -3.45
N LEU A 603 -8.59 7.73 -3.28
CA LEU A 603 -7.34 8.03 -3.93
C LEU A 603 -7.35 7.55 -5.39
N GLY A 604 -6.43 8.06 -6.20
CA GLY A 604 -6.11 7.49 -7.50
C GLY A 604 -6.40 8.36 -8.70
N GLN A 605 -7.15 9.45 -8.53
CA GLN A 605 -7.42 10.45 -9.57
C GLN A 605 -6.59 11.73 -9.38
N GLY A 606 -6.69 12.68 -10.29
CA GLY A 606 -6.08 14.01 -10.16
C GLY A 606 -4.67 14.13 -10.73
N HIS A 607 -4.29 13.25 -11.66
CA HIS A 607 -3.05 13.40 -12.42
C HIS A 607 -3.10 14.62 -13.35
N SER A 608 -2.01 15.39 -13.38
CA SER A 608 -1.78 16.47 -14.36
C SER A 608 -0.97 16.01 -15.57
N ALA A 609 -0.42 14.81 -15.48
CA ALA A 609 0.33 14.10 -16.51
C ALA A 609 -0.09 12.61 -16.51
N LEU A 610 0.79 11.67 -16.82
CA LEU A 610 0.55 10.22 -16.88
C LEU A 610 -0.39 9.76 -18.02
N GLY A 611 -0.32 10.44 -19.17
CA GLY A 611 -1.02 10.06 -20.39
C GLY A 611 -2.50 10.42 -20.41
N ARG A 612 -3.15 10.10 -21.53
CA ARG A 612 -4.52 10.54 -21.90
C ARG A 612 -5.62 9.97 -21.00
N TYR A 613 -5.37 8.82 -20.38
CA TYR A 613 -6.39 8.14 -19.55
C TYR A 613 -6.39 8.63 -18.11
N ALA A 614 -5.28 9.19 -17.62
CA ALA A 614 -5.13 9.69 -16.26
C ALA A 614 -5.23 11.21 -16.15
N ALA A 615 -4.62 11.94 -17.11
CA ALA A 615 -4.47 13.38 -17.00
C ALA A 615 -5.82 14.13 -17.00
N ASN A 616 -5.92 15.12 -16.11
CA ASN A 616 -7.06 16.04 -15.98
C ASN A 616 -8.39 15.32 -15.62
N LYS A 617 -8.34 14.23 -14.87
CA LYS A 617 -9.52 13.56 -14.32
C LYS A 617 -9.50 13.63 -12.80
N GLY A 618 -10.64 14.05 -12.23
CA GLY A 618 -10.78 14.19 -10.78
C GLY A 618 -9.74 15.10 -10.12
N ALA A 619 -9.41 14.81 -8.87
CA ALA A 619 -8.50 15.60 -8.04
C ALA A 619 -7.58 14.70 -7.21
N ASN A 620 -6.36 15.20 -6.92
CA ASN A 620 -5.39 14.47 -6.10
C ASN A 620 -5.64 14.71 -4.60
N VAL A 621 -6.14 13.70 -3.91
CA VAL A 621 -6.47 13.75 -2.48
C VAL A 621 -5.22 13.85 -1.60
N MET A 622 -4.07 13.35 -2.07
CA MET A 622 -2.81 13.42 -1.32
C MET A 622 -2.43 14.86 -0.95
N ALA A 623 -2.81 15.83 -1.77
CA ALA A 623 -2.56 17.26 -1.51
C ALA A 623 -3.28 17.80 -0.25
N LEU A 624 -4.35 17.15 0.18
CA LEU A 624 -5.10 17.54 1.40
C LEU A 624 -4.45 17.05 2.68
N LEU A 625 -3.60 16.01 2.62
CA LEU A 625 -3.16 15.30 3.81
C LEU A 625 -2.17 16.13 4.64
N THR A 626 -2.24 15.91 5.95
CA THR A 626 -1.28 16.42 6.92
C THR A 626 0.12 15.86 6.67
N THR A 627 1.12 16.51 7.24
CA THR A 627 2.51 16.02 7.32
C THR A 627 2.87 15.51 8.71
N LEU A 628 1.90 15.40 9.63
CA LEU A 628 2.10 14.80 10.95
C LEU A 628 2.56 13.35 10.80
N THR A 629 3.39 12.91 11.73
CA THR A 629 3.91 11.54 11.77
C THR A 629 3.55 10.84 13.06
N GLY A 630 3.47 9.54 13.01
CA GLY A 630 3.44 8.68 14.18
C GLY A 630 4.83 8.53 14.82
N GLY A 631 4.89 7.78 15.93
CA GLY A 631 6.10 7.61 16.72
C GLY A 631 7.27 6.90 16.01
N GLY A 632 7.01 6.18 14.91
CA GLY A 632 8.00 5.52 14.06
C GLY A 632 8.36 6.30 12.79
N GLY A 633 7.87 7.52 12.65
CA GLY A 633 8.12 8.36 11.48
C GLY A 633 7.18 8.09 10.29
N GLU A 634 6.14 7.29 10.49
CA GLU A 634 5.13 7.02 9.47
C GLU A 634 4.15 8.20 9.34
N LEU A 635 3.64 8.42 8.13
CA LEU A 635 2.64 9.45 7.87
C LEU A 635 1.33 9.16 8.62
N ALA A 636 0.85 10.12 9.41
CA ALA A 636 -0.47 10.06 10.05
C ALA A 636 -1.57 10.47 9.06
N TRP A 637 -1.74 9.70 8.01
CA TRP A 637 -2.55 10.02 6.83
C TRP A 637 -4.05 10.22 7.11
N ALA A 638 -4.59 9.65 8.20
CA ALA A 638 -5.98 9.83 8.62
C ALA A 638 -6.15 10.96 9.66
N ALA A 639 -5.11 11.75 9.92
CA ALA A 639 -5.12 12.80 10.94
C ALA A 639 -5.47 14.19 10.39
N THR A 640 -6.02 14.30 9.18
CA THR A 640 -6.38 15.59 8.56
C THR A 640 -7.85 15.93 8.86
N ARG A 641 -8.09 17.19 9.21
CA ARG A 641 -9.43 17.78 9.25
C ARG A 641 -9.71 18.61 8.00
N VAL A 642 -10.98 18.63 7.61
CA VAL A 642 -11.45 19.38 6.44
C VAL A 642 -12.75 20.10 6.72
N LYS A 643 -13.04 21.10 5.88
CA LYS A 643 -14.36 21.70 5.70
C LYS A 643 -14.89 21.45 4.30
N ILE A 644 -16.19 21.51 4.14
CA ILE A 644 -16.89 21.32 2.86
C ILE A 644 -17.52 22.65 2.47
N GLU A 645 -17.20 23.17 1.30
CA GLU A 645 -17.74 24.43 0.76
C GLU A 645 -18.53 24.15 -0.52
N PRO A 646 -19.86 24.42 -0.55
CA PRO A 646 -20.66 24.27 -1.76
C PRO A 646 -20.22 25.21 -2.87
N LEU A 647 -20.11 24.71 -4.10
CA LEU A 647 -19.73 25.51 -5.28
C LEU A 647 -20.94 26.01 -6.10
N GLY A 648 -22.16 25.63 -5.71
CA GLY A 648 -23.40 26.04 -6.42
C GLY A 648 -23.51 25.49 -7.85
N ARG A 649 -22.78 24.43 -8.16
CA ARG A 649 -22.84 23.76 -9.47
C ARG A 649 -23.00 22.25 -9.28
N ARG A 650 -23.55 21.59 -10.28
CA ARG A 650 -23.79 20.15 -10.30
C ARG A 650 -23.00 19.48 -11.43
N ARG A 651 -22.47 18.29 -11.15
CA ARG A 651 -21.81 17.41 -12.14
C ARG A 651 -22.16 15.97 -11.78
N VAL A 652 -22.83 15.27 -12.68
CA VAL A 652 -23.23 13.88 -12.47
C VAL A 652 -21.97 13.01 -12.35
N LEU A 653 -21.83 12.30 -11.24
CA LEU A 653 -20.78 11.29 -11.07
C LEU A 653 -21.05 10.14 -12.04
N PRO A 654 -20.10 9.78 -12.93
CA PRO A 654 -20.23 8.57 -13.74
C PRO A 654 -20.35 7.33 -12.83
N ARG A 655 -21.45 6.60 -12.96
CA ARG A 655 -21.74 5.39 -12.18
C ARG A 655 -22.25 4.28 -13.08
N ILE A 656 -21.86 3.05 -12.77
CA ILE A 656 -22.40 1.87 -13.45
C ILE A 656 -23.58 1.34 -12.62
N GLU A 657 -24.75 1.90 -12.87
CA GLU A 657 -26.01 1.50 -12.24
C GLU A 657 -27.00 1.01 -13.30
N SER A 658 -28.00 0.21 -12.90
CA SER A 658 -29.12 -0.07 -13.77
C SER A 658 -29.90 1.22 -14.06
N ASN A 659 -30.40 1.38 -15.28
CA ASN A 659 -31.13 2.59 -15.75
C ASN A 659 -32.37 2.96 -14.92
N ILE A 660 -32.85 2.08 -14.04
CA ILE A 660 -34.05 2.27 -13.22
C ILE A 660 -33.92 3.48 -12.29
N GLY A 661 -32.72 3.75 -11.73
CA GLY A 661 -32.50 4.90 -10.83
C GLY A 661 -32.33 6.23 -11.55
N VAL A 662 -31.86 6.23 -12.80
CA VAL A 662 -31.59 7.44 -13.57
C VAL A 662 -32.88 8.04 -14.14
N ASP A 663 -33.85 7.20 -14.48
CA ASP A 663 -35.12 7.65 -15.06
C ASP A 663 -36.03 8.33 -14.03
N PHE A 664 -36.03 7.87 -12.78
CA PHE A 664 -36.80 8.51 -11.71
C PHE A 664 -36.28 9.92 -11.36
N ALA A 665 -34.98 10.13 -11.36
CA ALA A 665 -34.38 11.43 -11.10
C ALA A 665 -34.63 12.43 -12.25
N ARG A 666 -34.82 11.95 -13.47
CA ARG A 666 -35.10 12.82 -14.64
C ARG A 666 -36.58 13.21 -14.76
N GLU A 667 -37.50 12.44 -14.22
CA GLU A 667 -38.93 12.77 -14.21
C GLU A 667 -39.24 13.89 -13.21
N GLU A 668 -38.58 13.94 -12.06
CA GLU A 668 -38.76 15.03 -11.09
C GLU A 668 -38.20 16.36 -11.60
N ASP A 669 -37.12 16.36 -12.40
CA ASP A 669 -36.55 17.56 -13.03
C ASP A 669 -37.41 18.09 -14.22
N LYS A 670 -38.44 17.36 -14.65
CA LYS A 670 -39.36 17.72 -15.73
C LYS A 670 -40.70 18.27 -15.25
N ALA A 671 -40.81 18.66 -13.97
CA ALA A 671 -42.01 19.34 -13.50
C ALA A 671 -42.18 20.68 -14.27
N PRO A 672 -43.31 20.90 -14.94
CA PRO A 672 -43.50 22.08 -15.76
C PRO A 672 -43.56 23.33 -14.88
N GLY A 673 -42.88 24.39 -15.35
CA GLY A 673 -43.02 25.73 -14.81
C GLY A 673 -44.40 26.32 -15.12
#